data_cb11c0672abe8e1fb1e931cf71ceaa66
#
_entry.id   cb11c0672abe8e1fb1e931cf71ceaa66
#
_cell.length_a   1.000
_cell.length_b   1.000
_cell.length_c   1.000
_cell.angle_alpha   90.00
_cell.angle_beta   90.00
_cell.angle_gamma   90.00
#
_symmetry.space_group_name_H-M   'P 1'
#
loop_
_entity.id
_entity.type
_entity.pdbx_description
1 polymer ?
#
loop_
_entity_poly.entity_id
_entity_poly.type
_entity_poly.pdbx_seq_one_letter_code
_entity_poly.pdbx_strand_id
1 'polypeptide(L)'
;ELLAQGRFEEALPTLARLEQEWSREVRDNDTPETRLNWALSLQGRGSAEARLQRFDEALDHLQQARELAVEGQFGPEFLAGILDELGRAEGKAGFYDQAEQSLLQAIEEHRKLEPAAREPWLSASQNHLGLVYLTTGRYEEAGRIFHETLGQAGENSDALRFQHECLGRYFYVMRSYAKAAEHLEEARGHALSTGDRRKEHPEVISLTGQIGLALLRLGPESRDLAHHYLLEAANLTRELGRSRVNTLTLASHLSNLGSLELEAGGNEKARPLFQEALTISRELLGDDTPSLAPYYTNLGFANQQLGNYQEARSSYRRSADLYRASVGTRHQAYVEAELNYLESLFLSTTSTEETTTETRKLTAQALELFDDIIAFGTERQRLNWLRENHLLTLPCSLGNDAAFIADTVLRTKARIIDSLLSEQQEASRDPELAQLRGRFERKQRELDDLLFRNEDQDKISSVHEEITALEARLRSARGRAPTTPARTTWKDVQDTLPPGAAFVDYVRYADLNEPGTSGLSYGAILILPEGEPRWVPLGTDKDLTIWLGVLKDRLQYRSYLLSSHSSASPPALRMSSALHRLHNLFWAPVAAHLPEGTDTVGISPDAGLNFISFAVLLDDQERFLADKFRQLAYYASARDLLVQDQRPSLQDGPWTVIAVPEFEEHERAAEKETETTDELSKVVMKSIEGFANIPGVLEELKLLQKIMPAGSDETNLINANEQDVRGLSGSPVVLHLATHAFLLPPAEETASNELQDYHQAPDHFYRSGLVLAEAKRAHAARARGIEVPFDRDGVLFSHEVKNLPLQNTRLVTLSSCDSGLGESVRGDGVLGLRRGFTLAGSSAILLSLWPVSDDSTPDFMKRMYQLSLATDRIGQSLWE
;
A
#
# COMPACT_ATOMS: atom_id res chain seq x y z
N GLU A 1 11.82 43.19 10.89
CA GLU A 1 12.24 43.24 9.48
C GLU A 1 13.19 42.09 9.15
N LEU A 2 14.31 41.91 9.89
CA LEU A 2 15.24 40.78 9.67
C LEU A 2 14.58 39.41 9.79
N LEU A 3 13.68 39.23 10.75
CA LEU A 3 12.92 37.97 10.89
C LEU A 3 12.05 37.69 9.66
N ALA A 4 11.37 38.71 9.16
CA ALA A 4 10.54 38.58 7.95
C ALA A 4 11.36 38.29 6.68
N GLN A 5 12.63 38.69 6.65
CA GLN A 5 13.57 38.40 5.57
C GLN A 5 14.27 37.03 5.72
N GLY A 6 13.98 36.26 6.77
CA GLY A 6 14.65 35.01 7.06
C GLY A 6 16.10 35.13 7.56
N ARG A 7 16.54 36.33 7.93
CA ARG A 7 17.91 36.64 8.41
C ARG A 7 18.00 36.44 9.91
N PHE A 8 17.74 35.22 10.37
CA PHE A 8 17.59 34.89 11.79
C PHE A 8 18.90 35.09 12.58
N GLU A 9 20.04 34.69 12.03
CA GLU A 9 21.36 34.87 12.68
C GLU A 9 21.67 36.33 12.92
N GLU A 10 21.32 37.21 12.00
CA GLU A 10 21.54 38.64 12.11
C GLU A 10 20.53 39.33 13.05
N ALA A 11 19.35 38.74 13.23
CA ALA A 11 18.34 39.21 14.16
C ALA A 11 18.66 38.93 15.63
N LEU A 12 19.32 37.81 15.93
CA LEU A 12 19.57 37.36 17.29
C LEU A 12 20.31 38.38 18.21
N PRO A 13 21.39 39.04 17.76
CA PRO A 13 22.07 40.03 18.63
C PRO A 13 21.15 41.21 19.02
N THR A 14 20.29 41.61 18.08
CA THR A 14 19.35 42.71 18.35
C THR A 14 18.24 42.26 19.31
N LEU A 15 17.70 41.05 19.11
CA LEU A 15 16.67 40.46 19.97
C LEU A 15 17.20 40.21 21.40
N ALA A 16 18.42 39.68 21.53
CA ALA A 16 19.07 39.50 22.83
C ALA A 16 19.29 40.82 23.58
N ARG A 17 19.65 41.90 22.87
CA ARG A 17 19.79 43.24 23.48
C ARG A 17 18.40 43.74 23.93
N LEU A 18 17.38 43.64 23.10
CA LEU A 18 16.02 44.08 23.45
C LEU A 18 15.49 43.31 24.67
N GLU A 19 15.70 42.00 24.73
CA GLU A 19 15.33 41.17 25.86
C GLU A 19 16.03 41.67 27.17
N GLN A 20 17.33 41.94 27.10
CA GLN A 20 18.05 42.48 28.25
C GLN A 20 17.57 43.88 28.66
N GLU A 21 17.29 44.77 27.73
CA GLU A 21 16.74 46.12 27.99
C GLU A 21 15.38 45.98 28.68
N TRP A 22 14.44 45.23 28.12
CA TRP A 22 13.11 45.09 28.67
C TRP A 22 13.08 44.31 30.01
N SER A 23 13.91 43.30 30.18
CA SER A 23 14.03 42.63 31.47
C SER A 23 14.56 43.54 32.60
N ARG A 24 15.39 44.55 32.27
CA ARG A 24 15.80 45.58 33.21
C ARG A 24 14.68 46.56 33.49
N GLU A 25 14.00 47.02 32.41
CA GLU A 25 12.89 47.98 32.55
C GLU A 25 11.77 47.40 33.40
N VAL A 26 11.42 46.15 33.28
CA VAL A 26 10.43 45.47 34.15
C VAL A 26 10.89 45.47 35.60
N ARG A 27 12.19 45.33 35.90
CA ARG A 27 12.70 45.41 37.29
C ARG A 27 12.59 46.80 37.85
N ASP A 28 12.78 47.83 37.06
CA ASP A 28 12.77 49.21 37.46
C ASP A 28 11.38 49.86 37.45
N ASN A 29 10.54 49.42 36.47
CA ASN A 29 9.20 49.95 36.23
C ASN A 29 8.25 48.84 35.71
N ASP A 30 7.72 48.04 36.63
CA ASP A 30 6.89 46.90 36.33
C ASP A 30 5.47 47.28 35.90
N THR A 31 5.24 47.41 34.63
CA THR A 31 3.96 47.72 34.02
C THR A 31 3.51 46.63 33.02
N PRO A 32 2.19 46.54 32.69
CA PRO A 32 1.74 45.64 31.66
C PRO A 32 2.45 45.82 30.31
N GLU A 33 2.76 47.07 29.95
CA GLU A 33 3.46 47.42 28.71
C GLU A 33 4.91 46.93 28.69
N THR A 34 5.67 47.11 29.78
CA THR A 34 7.06 46.64 29.88
C THR A 34 7.14 45.13 29.90
N ARG A 35 6.22 44.44 30.60
CA ARG A 35 6.09 42.98 30.55
C ARG A 35 5.74 42.48 29.16
N LEU A 36 4.84 43.14 28.46
CA LEU A 36 4.47 42.74 27.07
C LEU A 36 5.65 42.87 26.12
N ASN A 37 6.41 43.96 26.19
CA ASN A 37 7.57 44.18 25.38
C ASN A 37 8.70 43.16 25.68
N TRP A 38 8.84 42.77 26.93
CA TRP A 38 9.78 41.72 27.32
C TRP A 38 9.31 40.35 26.73
N ALA A 39 8.04 39.98 26.88
CA ALA A 39 7.48 38.75 26.30
C ALA A 39 7.61 38.71 24.77
N LEU A 40 7.38 39.84 24.08
CA LEU A 40 7.59 39.99 22.64
C LEU A 40 9.06 39.77 22.24
N SER A 41 10.00 40.29 23.04
CA SER A 41 11.42 40.12 22.75
C SER A 41 11.85 38.64 22.92
N LEU A 42 11.34 37.98 23.95
CA LEU A 42 11.57 36.55 24.21
C LEU A 42 10.94 35.68 23.12
N GLN A 43 9.70 35.95 22.72
CA GLN A 43 9.04 35.27 21.63
C GLN A 43 9.84 35.38 20.31
N GLY A 44 10.22 36.61 19.93
CA GLY A 44 11.00 36.85 18.72
C GLY A 44 12.36 36.14 18.76
N ARG A 45 13.02 36.12 19.93
CA ARG A 45 14.29 35.41 20.12
C ARG A 45 14.12 33.90 20.01
N GLY A 46 13.17 33.34 20.75
CA GLY A 46 12.89 31.91 20.72
C GLY A 46 12.45 31.44 19.32
N SER A 47 11.64 32.24 18.61
CA SER A 47 11.29 31.94 17.22
C SER A 47 12.50 31.93 16.28
N ALA A 48 13.43 32.89 16.40
CA ALA A 48 14.66 32.91 15.61
C ALA A 48 15.58 31.72 15.95
N GLU A 49 15.74 31.38 17.24
CA GLU A 49 16.51 30.22 17.68
C GLU A 49 15.91 28.90 17.17
N ALA A 50 14.59 28.73 17.23
CA ALA A 50 13.90 27.55 16.67
C ALA A 50 14.12 27.40 15.16
N ARG A 51 14.14 28.50 14.41
CA ARG A 51 14.44 28.49 12.96
C ARG A 51 15.90 28.10 12.69
N LEU A 52 16.80 28.46 13.61
CA LEU A 52 18.20 28.06 13.56
C LEU A 52 18.47 26.68 14.16
N GLN A 53 17.42 25.97 14.55
CA GLN A 53 17.46 24.65 15.19
C GLN A 53 18.33 24.66 16.49
N ARG A 54 18.25 25.74 17.26
CA ARG A 54 18.76 25.88 18.61
C ARG A 54 17.63 25.63 19.58
N PHE A 55 17.22 24.37 19.69
CA PHE A 55 15.95 24.05 20.32
C PHE A 55 15.95 24.30 21.82
N ASP A 56 17.02 23.98 22.51
CA ASP A 56 17.09 24.16 23.98
C ASP A 56 16.88 25.63 24.36
N GLU A 57 17.61 26.54 23.69
CA GLU A 57 17.50 27.98 23.92
C GLU A 57 16.13 28.51 23.49
N ALA A 58 15.63 28.02 22.36
CA ALA A 58 14.32 28.41 21.84
C ALA A 58 13.18 28.03 22.80
N LEU A 59 13.18 26.82 23.33
CA LEU A 59 12.16 26.33 24.26
C LEU A 59 12.21 27.11 25.58
N ASP A 60 13.42 27.42 26.10
CA ASP A 60 13.56 28.23 27.34
C ASP A 60 12.94 29.62 27.14
N HIS A 61 13.30 30.32 26.06
CA HIS A 61 12.78 31.67 25.82
C HIS A 61 11.26 31.68 25.49
N LEU A 62 10.76 30.73 24.72
CA LEU A 62 9.32 30.64 24.41
C LEU A 62 8.51 30.27 25.65
N GLN A 63 9.03 29.43 26.54
CA GLN A 63 8.39 29.07 27.78
C GLN A 63 8.32 30.29 28.73
N GLN A 64 9.41 31.07 28.88
CA GLN A 64 9.40 32.32 29.64
C GLN A 64 8.39 33.33 29.04
N ALA A 65 8.35 33.46 27.71
CA ALA A 65 7.36 34.32 27.03
C ALA A 65 5.92 33.90 27.37
N ARG A 66 5.63 32.59 27.36
CA ARG A 66 4.33 32.05 27.77
C ARG A 66 3.96 32.37 29.19
N GLU A 67 4.88 32.19 30.11
CA GLU A 67 4.68 32.50 31.56
C GLU A 67 4.31 33.97 31.74
N LEU A 68 5.06 34.90 31.14
CA LEU A 68 4.78 36.33 31.16
C LEU A 68 3.43 36.67 30.52
N ALA A 69 3.04 35.99 29.43
CA ALA A 69 1.76 36.20 28.75
C ALA A 69 0.57 35.79 29.62
N VAL A 70 0.71 34.69 30.36
CA VAL A 70 -0.32 34.18 31.28
C VAL A 70 -0.40 35.10 32.53
N GLU A 71 0.71 35.43 33.14
CA GLU A 71 0.75 36.33 34.33
C GLU A 71 0.25 37.75 34.02
N GLY A 72 0.62 38.27 32.83
CA GLY A 72 0.22 39.59 32.37
C GLY A 72 -1.19 39.65 31.83
N GLN A 73 -1.90 38.49 31.70
CA GLN A 73 -3.22 38.38 31.10
C GLN A 73 -3.28 39.03 29.71
N PHE A 74 -2.22 38.89 28.90
CA PHE A 74 -2.18 39.37 27.53
C PHE A 74 -3.24 38.64 26.68
N GLY A 75 -3.84 39.31 25.74
CA GLY A 75 -4.99 38.78 25.00
C GLY A 75 -4.76 37.43 24.33
N PRO A 76 -5.84 36.70 23.98
CA PRO A 76 -5.75 35.35 23.42
C PRO A 76 -4.93 35.28 22.13
N GLU A 77 -4.90 36.33 21.32
CA GLU A 77 -4.07 36.41 20.11
C GLU A 77 -2.58 36.25 20.40
N PHE A 78 -2.11 36.98 21.41
CA PHE A 78 -0.69 36.95 21.76
C PHE A 78 -0.29 35.59 22.37
N LEU A 79 -1.10 35.07 23.30
CA LEU A 79 -0.86 33.77 23.92
C LEU A 79 -0.88 32.63 22.90
N ALA A 80 -1.84 32.66 21.96
CA ALA A 80 -1.93 31.68 20.89
C ALA A 80 -0.68 31.68 19.99
N GLY A 81 -0.17 32.88 19.64
CA GLY A 81 1.04 33.01 18.83
C GLY A 81 2.29 32.41 19.53
N ILE A 82 2.43 32.60 20.83
CA ILE A 82 3.52 31.99 21.60
C ILE A 82 3.37 30.46 21.67
N LEU A 83 2.16 29.97 21.94
CA LEU A 83 1.86 28.56 22.04
C LEU A 83 2.08 27.84 20.71
N ASP A 84 1.74 28.46 19.59
CA ASP A 84 2.01 27.92 18.25
C ASP A 84 3.52 27.78 17.97
N GLU A 85 4.29 28.85 18.24
CA GLU A 85 5.75 28.82 18.08
C GLU A 85 6.40 27.79 19.02
N LEU A 86 5.91 27.68 20.26
CA LEU A 86 6.37 26.71 21.24
C LEU A 86 6.11 25.27 20.74
N GLY A 87 4.86 24.99 20.34
CA GLY A 87 4.50 23.65 19.84
C GLY A 87 5.28 23.27 18.56
N ARG A 88 5.56 24.24 17.69
CA ARG A 88 6.43 24.01 16.52
C ARG A 88 7.90 23.71 16.92
N ALA A 89 8.43 24.44 17.89
CA ALA A 89 9.77 24.20 18.40
C ALA A 89 9.88 22.83 19.09
N GLU A 90 8.91 22.49 19.93
CA GLU A 90 8.79 21.18 20.60
C GLU A 90 8.70 20.04 19.59
N GLY A 91 7.84 20.17 18.56
CA GLY A 91 7.69 19.16 17.51
C GLY A 91 8.98 18.93 16.71
N LYS A 92 9.72 19.99 16.38
CA LYS A 92 11.01 19.88 15.70
C LYS A 92 12.12 19.35 16.60
N ALA A 93 12.04 19.60 17.91
CA ALA A 93 12.96 19.06 18.91
C ALA A 93 12.67 17.57 19.23
N GLY A 94 11.53 17.02 18.78
CA GLY A 94 11.12 15.64 19.02
C GLY A 94 10.26 15.45 20.28
N PHE A 95 9.81 16.51 20.93
CA PHE A 95 8.93 16.49 22.11
C PHE A 95 7.45 16.49 21.69
N TYR A 96 7.01 15.45 20.98
CA TYR A 96 5.72 15.41 20.29
C TYR A 96 4.51 15.53 21.20
N ASP A 97 4.54 14.93 22.40
CA ASP A 97 3.43 15.03 23.36
C ASP A 97 3.27 16.47 23.88
N GLN A 98 4.36 17.19 24.09
CA GLN A 98 4.36 18.58 24.51
C GLN A 98 3.89 19.46 23.35
N ALA A 99 4.38 19.20 22.14
CA ALA A 99 3.97 19.91 20.92
C ALA A 99 2.46 19.79 20.67
N GLU A 100 1.88 18.60 20.83
CA GLU A 100 0.43 18.40 20.71
C GLU A 100 -0.33 19.26 21.73
N GLN A 101 0.11 19.25 23.01
CA GLN A 101 -0.53 20.06 24.05
C GLN A 101 -0.45 21.55 23.78
N SER A 102 0.72 22.06 23.42
CA SER A 102 0.93 23.47 23.09
C SER A 102 0.09 23.90 21.91
N LEU A 103 0.03 23.11 20.83
CA LEU A 103 -0.77 23.42 19.62
C LEU A 103 -2.27 23.32 19.87
N LEU A 104 -2.76 22.36 20.65
CA LEU A 104 -4.16 22.29 21.05
C LEU A 104 -4.56 23.52 21.88
N GLN A 105 -3.72 23.98 22.78
CA GLN A 105 -3.95 25.22 23.53
C GLN A 105 -3.93 26.45 22.60
N ALA A 106 -3.01 26.53 21.64
CA ALA A 106 -2.98 27.60 20.64
C ALA A 106 -4.30 27.66 19.85
N ILE A 107 -4.78 26.50 19.37
CA ILE A 107 -6.05 26.38 18.64
C ILE A 107 -7.22 26.86 19.51
N GLU A 108 -7.24 26.50 20.79
CA GLU A 108 -8.29 26.93 21.72
C GLU A 108 -8.26 28.44 21.96
N GLU A 109 -7.08 29.04 22.09
CA GLU A 109 -6.94 30.50 22.21
C GLU A 109 -7.35 31.22 20.92
N HIS A 110 -6.96 30.71 19.74
CA HIS A 110 -7.41 31.26 18.46
C HIS A 110 -8.94 31.23 18.30
N ARG A 111 -9.62 30.19 18.79
CA ARG A 111 -11.08 30.07 18.74
C ARG A 111 -11.83 31.18 19.51
N LYS A 112 -11.15 31.81 20.47
CA LYS A 112 -11.74 32.94 21.24
C LYS A 112 -11.74 34.27 20.47
N LEU A 113 -11.00 34.32 19.34
CA LEU A 113 -10.92 35.52 18.51
C LEU A 113 -12.15 35.65 17.58
N GLU A 114 -12.44 36.88 17.14
CA GLU A 114 -13.42 37.11 16.09
C GLU A 114 -13.05 36.45 14.77
N PRO A 115 -14.00 35.94 13.97
CA PRO A 115 -13.72 35.11 12.80
C PRO A 115 -12.68 35.68 11.81
N ALA A 116 -12.78 37.00 11.52
CA ALA A 116 -11.86 37.64 10.56
C ALA A 116 -10.39 37.70 11.04
N ALA A 117 -10.18 37.79 12.37
CA ALA A 117 -8.84 37.78 12.97
C ALA A 117 -8.32 36.35 13.22
N ARG A 118 -9.22 35.41 13.34
CA ARG A 118 -8.97 34.04 13.73
C ARG A 118 -8.47 33.17 12.60
N GLU A 119 -9.15 33.21 11.43
CA GLU A 119 -9.02 32.18 10.39
C GLU A 119 -7.59 31.92 9.86
N PRO A 120 -6.75 32.91 9.55
CA PRO A 120 -5.40 32.64 9.05
C PRO A 120 -4.51 31.90 10.06
N TRP A 121 -4.62 32.26 11.32
CA TRP A 121 -3.78 31.74 12.41
C TRP A 121 -4.27 30.38 12.91
N LEU A 122 -5.59 30.22 12.99
CA LEU A 122 -6.20 28.96 13.38
C LEU A 122 -5.81 27.84 12.41
N SER A 123 -5.96 28.08 11.11
CA SER A 123 -5.56 27.11 10.08
C SER A 123 -4.06 26.78 10.12
N ALA A 124 -3.20 27.77 10.42
CA ALA A 124 -1.76 27.55 10.57
C ALA A 124 -1.46 26.63 11.76
N SER A 125 -2.02 26.93 12.95
CA SER A 125 -1.82 26.07 14.14
C SER A 125 -2.40 24.65 13.95
N GLN A 126 -3.54 24.53 13.26
CA GLN A 126 -4.08 23.23 12.90
C GLN A 126 -3.13 22.45 11.99
N ASN A 127 -2.56 23.09 10.97
CA ASN A 127 -1.58 22.45 10.08
C ASN A 127 -0.31 22.04 10.83
N HIS A 128 0.18 22.85 11.79
CA HIS A 128 1.31 22.46 12.63
C HIS A 128 0.98 21.22 13.48
N LEU A 129 -0.24 21.16 14.04
CA LEU A 129 -0.72 19.96 14.74
C LEU A 129 -0.81 18.75 13.79
N GLY A 130 -1.30 18.94 12.58
CA GLY A 130 -1.32 17.92 11.54
C GLY A 130 0.07 17.38 11.21
N LEU A 131 1.10 18.23 11.18
CA LEU A 131 2.49 17.79 10.97
C LEU A 131 3.02 16.97 12.17
N VAL A 132 2.65 17.30 13.41
CA VAL A 132 2.96 16.48 14.58
C VAL A 132 2.29 15.10 14.45
N TYR A 133 1.02 15.06 14.09
CA TYR A 133 0.30 13.79 13.87
C TYR A 133 0.90 12.96 12.72
N LEU A 134 1.30 13.62 11.64
CA LEU A 134 1.97 12.95 10.52
C LEU A 134 3.28 12.30 10.98
N THR A 135 4.07 13.01 11.79
CA THR A 135 5.36 12.50 12.29
C THR A 135 5.19 11.37 13.30
N THR A 136 4.14 11.42 14.12
CA THR A 136 3.85 10.38 15.13
C THR A 136 3.04 9.19 14.59
N GLY A 137 2.79 9.12 13.27
CA GLY A 137 2.07 8.02 12.64
C GLY A 137 0.54 8.11 12.72
N ARG A 138 0.01 9.22 13.22
CA ARG A 138 -1.44 9.50 13.29
C ARG A 138 -1.93 10.08 11.96
N TYR A 139 -1.79 9.31 10.90
CA TYR A 139 -1.96 9.76 9.51
C TYR A 139 -3.37 10.24 9.19
N GLU A 140 -4.37 9.65 9.83
CA GLU A 140 -5.77 10.00 9.62
C GLU A 140 -6.10 11.39 10.16
N GLU A 141 -5.69 11.64 11.39
CA GLU A 141 -5.90 12.96 12.02
C GLU A 141 -5.13 14.05 11.26
N ALA A 142 -3.92 13.73 10.79
CA ALA A 142 -3.14 14.64 9.95
C ALA A 142 -3.86 14.96 8.64
N GLY A 143 -4.31 13.93 7.90
CA GLY A 143 -5.03 14.09 6.63
C GLY A 143 -6.30 14.91 6.79
N ARG A 144 -7.13 14.61 7.81
CA ARG A 144 -8.34 15.37 8.08
C ARG A 144 -8.06 16.86 8.30
N ILE A 145 -7.03 17.17 9.09
CA ILE A 145 -6.67 18.57 9.36
C ILE A 145 -6.25 19.28 8.07
N PHE A 146 -5.36 18.68 7.28
CA PHE A 146 -4.83 19.32 6.06
C PHE A 146 -5.92 19.59 5.03
N HIS A 147 -6.88 18.68 4.89
CA HIS A 147 -8.01 18.87 3.98
C HIS A 147 -9.02 19.88 4.48
N GLU A 148 -9.34 19.89 5.78
CA GLU A 148 -10.22 20.90 6.37
C GLU A 148 -9.64 22.32 6.22
N THR A 149 -8.33 22.49 6.35
CA THR A 149 -7.68 23.79 6.28
C THR A 149 -7.50 24.29 4.86
N LEU A 150 -7.36 23.41 3.86
CA LEU A 150 -7.20 23.81 2.45
C LEU A 150 -8.38 24.68 1.96
N GLY A 151 -9.60 24.29 2.28
CA GLY A 151 -10.80 25.04 1.93
C GLY A 151 -10.95 26.41 2.61
N GLN A 152 -10.10 26.72 3.60
CA GLN A 152 -10.17 27.95 4.41
C GLN A 152 -9.16 29.03 3.99
N ALA A 153 -8.16 28.71 3.16
CA ALA A 153 -7.06 29.62 2.81
C ALA A 153 -7.47 30.83 1.97
N GLY A 154 -8.58 30.78 1.27
CA GLY A 154 -9.00 31.81 0.32
C GLY A 154 -7.94 32.07 -0.76
N GLU A 155 -7.71 33.33 -1.12
CA GLU A 155 -6.72 33.74 -2.14
C GLU A 155 -5.33 34.07 -1.55
N ASN A 156 -5.07 33.75 -0.29
CA ASN A 156 -3.79 34.09 0.36
C ASN A 156 -2.69 33.12 -0.11
N SER A 157 -1.80 33.57 -0.98
CA SER A 157 -0.71 32.76 -1.55
C SER A 157 0.21 32.14 -0.51
N ASP A 158 0.49 32.79 0.62
CA ASP A 158 1.34 32.21 1.67
C ASP A 158 0.61 31.12 2.46
N ALA A 159 -0.66 31.27 2.72
CA ALA A 159 -1.49 30.24 3.34
C ALA A 159 -1.65 29.04 2.41
N LEU A 160 -1.97 29.26 1.14
CA LEU A 160 -2.07 28.21 0.12
C LEU A 160 -0.75 27.46 -0.04
N ARG A 161 0.38 28.18 -0.14
CA ARG A 161 1.71 27.58 -0.19
C ARG A 161 1.91 26.60 0.97
N PHE A 162 1.66 27.04 2.21
CA PHE A 162 1.89 26.21 3.39
C PHE A 162 0.96 25.00 3.44
N GLN A 163 -0.28 25.15 3.05
CA GLN A 163 -1.26 24.06 3.00
C GLN A 163 -0.90 23.04 1.94
N HIS A 164 -0.55 23.49 0.72
CA HIS A 164 -0.07 22.59 -0.32
C HIS A 164 1.25 21.89 0.08
N GLU A 165 2.15 22.56 0.79
CA GLU A 165 3.35 21.91 1.35
C GLU A 165 2.98 20.82 2.37
N CYS A 166 2.02 21.07 3.27
CA CYS A 166 1.55 20.06 4.23
C CYS A 166 0.90 18.86 3.54
N LEU A 167 0.05 19.10 2.53
CA LEU A 167 -0.55 18.04 1.73
C LEU A 167 0.50 17.27 0.93
N GLY A 168 1.48 17.95 0.33
CA GLY A 168 2.59 17.30 -0.36
C GLY A 168 3.36 16.34 0.56
N ARG A 169 3.66 16.76 1.79
CA ARG A 169 4.28 15.90 2.80
C ARG A 169 3.39 14.75 3.22
N TYR A 170 2.10 15.01 3.42
CA TYR A 170 1.12 13.99 3.74
C TYR A 170 1.05 12.93 2.64
N PHE A 171 0.88 13.33 1.38
CA PHE A 171 0.83 12.40 0.26
C PHE A 171 2.15 11.67 0.05
N TYR A 172 3.29 12.28 0.37
CA TYR A 172 4.58 11.61 0.33
C TYR A 172 4.65 10.46 1.36
N VAL A 173 4.25 10.72 2.60
CA VAL A 173 4.19 9.69 3.65
C VAL A 173 3.17 8.61 3.30
N MET A 174 2.04 9.01 2.71
CA MET A 174 1.01 8.09 2.21
C MET A 174 1.39 7.38 0.90
N ARG A 175 2.62 7.60 0.40
CA ARG A 175 3.19 7.02 -0.85
C ARG A 175 2.40 7.33 -2.11
N SER A 176 1.60 8.36 -2.10
CA SER A 176 0.98 8.94 -3.28
C SER A 176 1.94 9.96 -3.90
N TYR A 177 3.07 9.46 -4.43
CA TYR A 177 4.19 10.32 -4.83
C TYR A 177 3.86 11.28 -5.97
N ALA A 178 2.98 10.89 -6.89
CA ALA A 178 2.49 11.79 -7.93
C ALA A 178 1.74 12.99 -7.32
N LYS A 179 0.77 12.72 -6.43
CA LYS A 179 0.06 13.80 -5.71
C LYS A 179 0.98 14.61 -4.80
N ALA A 180 1.97 13.98 -4.20
CA ALA A 180 2.96 14.68 -3.41
C ALA A 180 3.74 15.69 -4.28
N ALA A 181 4.19 15.28 -5.46
CA ALA A 181 4.89 16.16 -6.40
C ALA A 181 3.99 17.29 -6.89
N GLU A 182 2.73 17.00 -7.23
CA GLU A 182 1.73 17.98 -7.66
C GLU A 182 1.51 19.08 -6.61
N HIS A 183 1.14 18.70 -5.39
CA HIS A 183 0.95 19.66 -4.31
C HIS A 183 2.23 20.45 -3.96
N LEU A 184 3.39 19.84 -4.04
CA LEU A 184 4.66 20.53 -3.85
C LEU A 184 4.97 21.52 -4.99
N GLU A 185 4.57 21.21 -6.23
CA GLU A 185 4.66 22.15 -7.36
C GLU A 185 3.70 23.32 -7.18
N GLU A 186 2.47 23.09 -6.75
CA GLU A 186 1.52 24.16 -6.39
C GLU A 186 2.08 25.02 -5.26
N ALA A 187 2.62 24.43 -4.22
CA ALA A 187 3.28 25.17 -3.15
C ALA A 187 4.43 26.04 -3.69
N ARG A 188 5.25 25.50 -4.60
CA ARG A 188 6.34 26.24 -5.25
C ARG A 188 5.81 27.37 -6.16
N GLY A 189 4.73 27.12 -6.89
CA GLY A 189 4.03 28.11 -7.70
C GLY A 189 3.55 29.30 -6.86
N HIS A 190 2.88 29.03 -5.74
CA HIS A 190 2.44 30.05 -4.80
C HIS A 190 3.63 30.82 -4.17
N ALA A 191 4.73 30.11 -3.82
CA ALA A 191 5.93 30.78 -3.32
C ALA A 191 6.51 31.77 -4.33
N LEU A 192 6.55 31.43 -5.62
CA LEU A 192 7.06 32.29 -6.69
C LEU A 192 6.11 33.45 -7.03
N SER A 193 4.81 33.31 -6.79
CA SER A 193 3.80 34.33 -7.12
C SER A 193 3.80 35.54 -6.17
N THR A 194 4.39 35.41 -4.99
CA THR A 194 4.43 36.49 -3.97
C THR A 194 5.37 37.65 -4.29
N GLY A 195 5.93 37.73 -5.49
CA GLY A 195 6.63 38.93 -6.05
C GLY A 195 8.02 39.22 -5.48
N ASP A 196 8.28 38.89 -4.20
CA ASP A 196 9.57 39.09 -3.54
C ASP A 196 10.45 37.84 -3.52
N ARG A 197 9.92 36.68 -3.91
CA ARG A 197 10.64 35.39 -3.89
C ARG A 197 11.06 34.99 -5.30
N ARG A 198 12.35 34.74 -5.45
CA ARG A 198 12.96 34.20 -6.67
C ARG A 198 13.32 32.73 -6.44
N LYS A 199 13.83 32.06 -7.48
CA LYS A 199 14.29 30.65 -7.40
C LYS A 199 15.32 30.43 -6.28
N GLU A 200 16.13 31.45 -5.99
CA GLU A 200 17.16 31.44 -4.94
C GLU A 200 16.58 31.64 -3.53
N HIS A 201 15.28 31.83 -3.37
CA HIS A 201 14.68 31.97 -2.04
C HIS A 201 14.73 30.61 -1.30
N PRO A 202 15.13 30.57 -0.01
CA PRO A 202 15.29 29.29 0.72
C PRO A 202 14.05 28.39 0.72
N GLU A 203 12.85 28.95 0.77
CA GLU A 203 11.62 28.17 0.73
C GLU A 203 11.39 27.53 -0.66
N VAL A 204 11.66 28.25 -1.74
CA VAL A 204 11.57 27.73 -3.11
C VAL A 204 12.55 26.59 -3.31
N ILE A 205 13.77 26.75 -2.83
CA ILE A 205 14.83 25.72 -2.88
C ILE A 205 14.40 24.48 -2.07
N SER A 206 13.84 24.66 -0.88
CA SER A 206 13.34 23.55 -0.06
C SER A 206 12.24 22.76 -0.79
N LEU A 207 11.27 23.45 -1.36
CA LEU A 207 10.20 22.83 -2.14
C LEU A 207 10.75 22.12 -3.39
N THR A 208 11.70 22.73 -4.11
CA THR A 208 12.40 22.09 -5.24
C THR A 208 13.05 20.74 -4.83
N GLY A 209 13.70 20.70 -3.68
CA GLY A 209 14.27 19.45 -3.14
C GLY A 209 13.22 18.41 -2.75
N GLN A 210 12.08 18.84 -2.18
CA GLN A 210 10.98 17.94 -1.83
C GLN A 210 10.29 17.37 -3.10
N ILE A 211 10.11 18.18 -4.14
CA ILE A 211 9.60 17.71 -5.45
C ILE A 211 10.54 16.64 -6.02
N GLY A 212 11.84 16.91 -6.05
CA GLY A 212 12.84 15.94 -6.51
C GLY A 212 12.78 14.62 -5.75
N LEU A 213 12.57 14.68 -4.43
CA LEU A 213 12.41 13.48 -3.60
C LEU A 213 11.11 12.72 -3.91
N ALA A 214 10.00 13.41 -4.15
CA ALA A 214 8.73 12.78 -4.53
C ALA A 214 8.85 12.09 -5.91
N LEU A 215 9.47 12.75 -6.87
CA LEU A 215 9.74 12.21 -8.20
C LEU A 215 10.67 11.00 -8.17
N LEU A 216 11.68 10.99 -7.30
CA LEU A 216 12.55 9.83 -7.10
C LEU A 216 11.75 8.59 -6.70
N ARG A 217 10.78 8.75 -5.80
CA ARG A 217 9.92 7.66 -5.33
C ARG A 217 8.84 7.25 -6.32
N LEU A 218 8.59 8.06 -7.34
CA LEU A 218 7.59 7.77 -8.37
C LEU A 218 8.01 6.62 -9.29
N GLY A 219 9.31 6.46 -9.50
CA GLY A 219 9.84 5.31 -10.24
C GLY A 219 10.96 5.66 -11.23
N PRO A 220 11.47 4.64 -11.97
CA PRO A 220 12.63 4.79 -12.86
C PRO A 220 12.45 5.86 -13.95
N GLU A 221 11.24 6.04 -14.46
CA GLU A 221 10.92 6.99 -15.54
C GLU A 221 11.07 8.45 -15.11
N SER A 222 10.82 8.75 -13.83
CA SER A 222 10.96 10.08 -13.25
C SER A 222 12.38 10.37 -12.74
N ARG A 223 13.31 9.42 -12.85
CA ARG A 223 14.66 9.51 -12.26
C ARG A 223 15.47 10.68 -12.78
N ASP A 224 15.46 10.93 -14.08
CA ASP A 224 16.19 12.03 -14.68
C ASP A 224 15.64 13.39 -14.23
N LEU A 225 14.32 13.48 -14.11
CA LEU A 225 13.65 14.68 -13.60
C LEU A 225 13.93 14.86 -12.09
N ALA A 226 13.86 13.81 -11.30
CA ALA A 226 14.25 13.82 -9.89
C ALA A 226 15.70 14.30 -9.70
N HIS A 227 16.62 13.77 -10.50
CA HIS A 227 18.03 14.20 -10.49
C HIS A 227 18.18 15.68 -10.80
N HIS A 228 17.46 16.18 -11.79
CA HIS A 228 17.46 17.60 -12.14
C HIS A 228 17.04 18.48 -10.96
N TYR A 229 15.88 18.19 -10.33
CA TYR A 229 15.36 18.96 -9.20
C TYR A 229 16.28 18.89 -7.98
N LEU A 230 16.77 17.71 -7.63
CA LEU A 230 17.66 17.53 -6.47
C LEU A 230 19.01 18.23 -6.66
N LEU A 231 19.57 18.16 -7.87
CA LEU A 231 20.82 18.84 -8.21
C LEU A 231 20.65 20.36 -8.23
N GLU A 232 19.54 20.86 -8.81
CA GLU A 232 19.20 22.30 -8.79
C GLU A 232 19.10 22.80 -7.34
N ALA A 233 18.36 22.11 -6.49
CA ALA A 233 18.20 22.47 -5.07
C ALA A 233 19.57 22.50 -4.34
N ALA A 234 20.41 21.50 -4.53
CA ALA A 234 21.72 21.44 -3.90
C ALA A 234 22.65 22.57 -4.36
N ASN A 235 22.66 22.89 -5.66
CA ASN A 235 23.50 23.94 -6.22
C ASN A 235 23.04 25.33 -5.75
N LEU A 236 21.74 25.61 -5.84
CA LEU A 236 21.18 26.88 -5.33
C LEU A 236 21.47 27.07 -3.84
N THR A 237 21.36 25.98 -3.04
CA THR A 237 21.72 26.07 -1.62
C THR A 237 23.19 26.40 -1.39
N ARG A 238 24.10 25.85 -2.19
CA ARG A 238 25.54 26.21 -2.11
C ARG A 238 25.80 27.65 -2.47
N GLU A 239 25.08 28.22 -3.43
CA GLU A 239 25.20 29.62 -3.87
C GLU A 239 24.68 30.61 -2.81
N LEU A 240 23.68 30.24 -2.02
CA LEU A 240 23.15 31.08 -0.93
C LEU A 240 24.17 31.38 0.20
N GLY A 241 25.30 30.66 0.24
CA GLY A 241 26.34 30.85 1.24
C GLY A 241 26.09 30.07 2.54
N ARG A 242 27.03 30.20 3.48
CA ARG A 242 27.12 29.38 4.69
C ARG A 242 26.37 30.00 5.89
N SER A 243 25.07 30.18 5.78
CA SER A 243 24.27 30.35 7.02
C SER A 243 23.95 28.96 7.62
N ARG A 244 23.62 28.93 8.91
CA ARG A 244 23.25 27.68 9.60
C ARG A 244 22.04 26.99 8.90
N VAL A 245 21.04 27.75 8.51
CA VAL A 245 19.84 27.23 7.83
C VAL A 245 20.19 26.65 6.47
N ASN A 246 20.95 27.39 5.64
CA ASN A 246 21.36 26.94 4.31
C ASN A 246 22.22 25.67 4.39
N THR A 247 23.09 25.60 5.38
CA THR A 247 23.99 24.46 5.57
C THR A 247 23.20 23.20 5.95
N LEU A 248 22.17 23.30 6.80
CA LEU A 248 21.28 22.18 7.13
C LEU A 248 20.39 21.77 5.94
N THR A 249 19.91 22.73 5.16
CA THR A 249 19.17 22.46 3.93
C THR A 249 20.04 21.71 2.92
N LEU A 250 21.31 22.08 2.81
CA LEU A 250 22.29 21.35 1.97
C LEU A 250 22.45 19.89 2.41
N ALA A 251 22.52 19.64 3.71
CA ALA A 251 22.62 18.27 4.23
C ALA A 251 21.40 17.42 3.81
N SER A 252 20.20 17.99 3.83
CA SER A 252 18.99 17.31 3.36
C SER A 252 19.07 17.00 1.86
N HIS A 253 19.50 17.96 1.04
CA HIS A 253 19.66 17.75 -0.41
C HIS A 253 20.73 16.72 -0.74
N LEU A 254 21.85 16.72 -0.03
CA LEU A 254 22.90 15.70 -0.16
C LEU A 254 22.37 14.30 0.18
N SER A 255 21.57 14.20 1.25
CA SER A 255 20.94 12.94 1.61
C SER A 255 19.97 12.44 0.52
N ASN A 256 19.17 13.32 -0.06
CA ASN A 256 18.27 12.97 -1.14
C ASN A 256 19.02 12.53 -2.42
N LEU A 257 20.12 13.22 -2.77
CA LEU A 257 20.99 12.80 -3.86
C LEU A 257 21.64 11.42 -3.58
N GLY A 258 22.06 11.18 -2.33
CA GLY A 258 22.55 9.88 -1.91
C GLY A 258 21.52 8.77 -2.10
N SER A 259 20.26 9.03 -1.79
CA SER A 259 19.16 8.08 -2.02
C SER A 259 18.95 7.79 -3.50
N LEU A 260 19.01 8.82 -4.36
CA LEU A 260 18.95 8.66 -5.81
C LEU A 260 20.07 7.76 -6.34
N GLU A 261 21.30 7.98 -5.89
CA GLU A 261 22.45 7.15 -6.28
C GLU A 261 22.29 5.69 -5.82
N LEU A 262 21.76 5.45 -4.61
CA LEU A 262 21.46 4.10 -4.13
C LEU A 262 20.46 3.37 -5.05
N GLU A 263 19.36 4.01 -5.41
CA GLU A 263 18.35 3.42 -6.30
C GLU A 263 18.89 3.17 -7.72
N ALA A 264 19.89 3.95 -8.13
CA ALA A 264 20.64 3.72 -9.37
C ALA A 264 21.72 2.62 -9.26
N GLY A 265 21.89 2.01 -8.07
CA GLY A 265 22.95 1.02 -7.79
C GLY A 265 24.33 1.66 -7.55
N GLY A 266 24.41 2.98 -7.45
CA GLY A 266 25.64 3.73 -7.24
C GLY A 266 26.08 3.82 -5.77
N ASN A 267 26.17 2.68 -5.05
CA ASN A 267 26.44 2.61 -3.62
C ASN A 267 27.72 3.36 -3.19
N GLU A 268 28.77 3.27 -4.01
CA GLU A 268 30.05 3.96 -3.78
C GLU A 268 29.93 5.50 -3.83
N LYS A 269 28.98 6.02 -4.63
CA LYS A 269 28.72 7.45 -4.73
C LYS A 269 27.76 7.94 -3.64
N ALA A 270 26.82 7.12 -3.26
CA ALA A 270 25.82 7.43 -2.23
C ALA A 270 26.46 7.61 -0.85
N ARG A 271 27.37 6.73 -0.45
CA ARG A 271 28.01 6.75 0.87
C ARG A 271 28.67 8.09 1.22
N PRO A 272 29.51 8.71 0.39
CA PRO A 272 30.12 10.01 0.73
C PRO A 272 29.07 11.13 0.84
N LEU A 273 27.99 11.11 0.07
CA LEU A 273 26.90 12.08 0.18
C LEU A 273 26.21 12.00 1.54
N PHE A 274 25.88 10.78 1.99
CA PHE A 274 25.30 10.58 3.32
C PHE A 274 26.27 10.92 4.45
N GLN A 275 27.57 10.62 4.29
CA GLN A 275 28.58 10.97 5.27
C GLN A 275 28.75 12.49 5.41
N GLU A 276 28.75 13.22 4.29
CA GLU A 276 28.80 14.68 4.28
C GLU A 276 27.54 15.28 4.93
N ALA A 277 26.37 14.80 4.56
CA ALA A 277 25.11 15.23 5.13
C ALA A 277 25.04 15.01 6.65
N LEU A 278 25.43 13.84 7.12
CA LEU A 278 25.51 13.52 8.54
C LEU A 278 26.52 14.41 9.28
N THR A 279 27.70 14.62 8.70
CA THR A 279 28.75 15.45 9.32
C THR A 279 28.27 16.88 9.51
N ILE A 280 27.69 17.48 8.45
CA ILE A 280 27.09 18.82 8.50
C ILE A 280 26.03 18.90 9.58
N SER A 281 25.09 17.96 9.58
CA SER A 281 23.97 17.99 10.52
C SER A 281 24.43 17.82 11.96
N ARG A 282 25.40 16.95 12.20
CA ARG A 282 25.94 16.67 13.52
C ARG A 282 26.72 17.84 14.10
N GLU A 283 27.53 18.52 13.28
CA GLU A 283 28.29 19.72 13.70
C GLU A 283 27.37 20.88 14.09
N LEU A 284 26.21 20.98 13.46
CA LEU A 284 25.28 22.09 13.69
C LEU A 284 24.24 21.81 14.78
N LEU A 285 23.80 20.56 14.92
CA LEU A 285 22.67 20.18 15.79
C LEU A 285 23.13 19.48 17.08
N GLY A 286 24.38 19.01 17.13
CA GLY A 286 24.85 18.14 18.22
C GLY A 286 24.54 16.66 17.94
N ASP A 287 25.18 15.79 18.75
CA ASP A 287 25.15 14.34 18.49
C ASP A 287 23.82 13.68 18.86
N ASP A 288 23.06 14.22 19.80
CA ASP A 288 21.88 13.59 20.39
C ASP A 288 20.53 14.06 19.80
N THR A 289 20.58 14.85 18.74
CA THR A 289 19.37 15.40 18.11
C THR A 289 18.62 14.33 17.32
N PRO A 290 17.32 14.10 17.55
CA PRO A 290 16.53 13.07 16.86
C PRO A 290 16.54 13.18 15.34
N SER A 291 16.64 14.40 14.79
CA SER A 291 16.68 14.65 13.34
C SER A 291 17.91 14.04 12.63
N LEU A 292 18.91 13.55 13.38
CA LEU A 292 20.04 12.82 12.81
C LEU A 292 19.72 11.34 12.49
N ALA A 293 18.65 10.79 13.07
CA ALA A 293 18.33 9.37 12.91
C ALA A 293 18.19 8.93 11.43
N PRO A 294 17.47 9.64 10.54
CA PRO A 294 17.39 9.29 9.13
C PRO A 294 18.75 9.27 8.41
N TYR A 295 19.64 10.22 8.73
CA TYR A 295 20.98 10.26 8.13
C TYR A 295 21.82 9.04 8.54
N TYR A 296 21.73 8.62 9.82
CA TYR A 296 22.35 7.39 10.28
C TYR A 296 21.75 6.15 9.59
N THR A 297 20.42 6.08 9.41
CA THR A 297 19.79 4.97 8.69
C THR A 297 20.31 4.89 7.25
N ASN A 298 20.32 6.01 6.51
CA ASN A 298 20.77 6.06 5.12
C ASN A 298 22.27 5.69 4.99
N LEU A 299 23.12 6.20 5.89
CA LEU A 299 24.52 5.83 5.92
C LEU A 299 24.72 4.34 6.25
N GLY A 300 23.93 3.81 7.19
CA GLY A 300 23.90 2.39 7.55
C GLY A 300 23.57 1.54 6.33
N PHE A 301 22.53 1.91 5.59
CA PHE A 301 22.11 1.19 4.40
C PHE A 301 23.19 1.22 3.30
N ALA A 302 23.77 2.37 3.00
CA ALA A 302 24.86 2.47 2.04
C ALA A 302 26.08 1.61 2.42
N ASN A 303 26.46 1.59 3.71
CA ASN A 303 27.53 0.73 4.20
C ASN A 303 27.17 -0.76 4.11
N GLN A 304 25.93 -1.16 4.40
CA GLN A 304 25.46 -2.54 4.26
C GLN A 304 25.54 -3.01 2.81
N GLN A 305 25.10 -2.20 1.85
CA GLN A 305 25.19 -2.51 0.40
C GLN A 305 26.64 -2.64 -0.09
N LEU A 306 27.60 -2.00 0.58
CA LEU A 306 29.03 -2.10 0.29
C LEU A 306 29.74 -3.23 1.05
N GLY A 307 28.99 -4.00 1.87
CA GLY A 307 29.57 -5.05 2.72
C GLY A 307 30.29 -4.56 3.97
N ASN A 308 30.21 -3.26 4.28
CA ASN A 308 30.81 -2.67 5.48
C ASN A 308 29.86 -2.85 6.68
N TYR A 309 29.61 -4.09 7.06
CA TYR A 309 28.56 -4.43 8.04
C TYR A 309 28.81 -3.88 9.45
N GLN A 310 30.05 -3.69 9.86
CA GLN A 310 30.36 -3.14 11.17
C GLN A 310 29.98 -1.66 11.27
N GLU A 311 30.28 -0.88 10.23
CA GLU A 311 29.93 0.54 10.12
C GLU A 311 28.40 0.68 9.95
N ALA A 312 27.77 -0.22 9.19
CA ALA A 312 26.32 -0.26 9.06
C ALA A 312 25.64 -0.48 10.41
N ARG A 313 26.06 -1.47 11.18
CA ARG A 313 25.53 -1.72 12.54
C ARG A 313 25.67 -0.53 13.47
N SER A 314 26.84 0.11 13.45
CA SER A 314 27.09 1.28 14.29
C SER A 314 26.13 2.43 13.95
N SER A 315 25.89 2.62 12.65
CA SER A 315 24.95 3.62 12.16
C SER A 315 23.50 3.28 12.53
N TYR A 316 23.05 2.06 12.30
CA TYR A 316 21.69 1.64 12.64
C TYR A 316 21.42 1.65 14.15
N ARG A 317 22.38 1.23 14.96
CA ARG A 317 22.25 1.30 16.42
C ARG A 317 22.07 2.75 16.88
N ARG A 318 22.84 3.67 16.30
CA ARG A 318 22.73 5.08 16.64
C ARG A 318 21.39 5.66 16.20
N SER A 319 20.91 5.29 15.02
CA SER A 319 19.58 5.67 14.55
C SER A 319 18.47 5.16 15.48
N ALA A 320 18.54 3.88 15.87
CA ALA A 320 17.57 3.29 16.79
C ALA A 320 17.56 3.97 18.17
N ASP A 321 18.75 4.31 18.72
CA ASP A 321 18.85 5.02 20.00
C ASP A 321 18.18 6.41 19.94
N LEU A 322 18.36 7.14 18.84
CA LEU A 322 17.71 8.43 18.62
C LEU A 322 16.19 8.31 18.47
N TYR A 323 15.71 7.33 17.69
CA TYR A 323 14.28 7.08 17.56
C TYR A 323 13.65 6.62 18.88
N ARG A 324 14.33 5.76 19.63
CA ARG A 324 13.87 5.33 20.95
C ARG A 324 13.68 6.51 21.91
N ALA A 325 14.59 7.47 21.88
CA ALA A 325 14.54 8.66 22.75
C ALA A 325 13.42 9.63 22.33
N SER A 326 13.09 9.73 21.04
CA SER A 326 12.15 10.71 20.51
C SER A 326 10.71 10.19 20.34
N VAL A 327 10.55 9.03 19.71
CA VAL A 327 9.23 8.46 19.36
C VAL A 327 8.90 7.17 20.14
N GLY A 328 9.85 6.65 20.91
CA GLY A 328 9.69 5.43 21.69
C GLY A 328 9.84 4.14 20.90
N THR A 329 9.75 3.02 21.61
CA THR A 329 10.02 1.68 21.02
C THR A 329 8.85 1.10 20.20
N ARG A 330 7.66 1.71 20.27
CA ARG A 330 6.47 1.30 19.50
C ARG A 330 6.30 2.07 18.19
N HIS A 331 7.29 2.83 17.78
CA HIS A 331 7.26 3.57 16.52
C HIS A 331 7.93 2.77 15.40
N GLN A 332 7.36 2.82 14.18
CA GLN A 332 7.84 2.08 13.02
C GLN A 332 9.33 2.34 12.73
N ALA A 333 9.76 3.60 12.75
CA ALA A 333 11.15 3.96 12.45
C ALA A 333 12.18 3.36 13.44
N TYR A 334 11.80 3.22 14.72
CA TYR A 334 12.61 2.51 15.70
C TYR A 334 12.75 1.02 15.36
N VAL A 335 11.63 0.37 15.06
CA VAL A 335 11.59 -1.07 14.73
C VAL A 335 12.38 -1.35 13.45
N GLU A 336 12.24 -0.51 12.43
CA GLU A 336 13.02 -0.61 11.18
C GLU A 336 14.53 -0.48 11.45
N ALA A 337 14.94 0.50 12.23
CA ALA A 337 16.36 0.69 12.55
C ALA A 337 16.96 -0.51 13.31
N GLU A 338 16.22 -1.10 14.25
CA GLU A 338 16.64 -2.31 14.97
C GLU A 338 16.64 -3.55 14.07
N LEU A 339 15.66 -3.71 13.17
CA LEU A 339 15.66 -4.81 12.19
C LEU A 339 16.85 -4.70 11.24
N ASN A 340 17.15 -3.51 10.71
CA ASN A 340 18.31 -3.27 9.87
C ASN A 340 19.65 -3.54 10.62
N TYR A 341 19.70 -3.21 11.91
CA TYR A 341 20.84 -3.57 12.77
C TYR A 341 21.00 -5.08 12.86
N LEU A 342 19.92 -5.82 13.11
CA LEU A 342 19.98 -7.29 13.19
C LEU A 342 20.32 -7.94 11.86
N GLU A 343 19.83 -7.40 10.74
CA GLU A 343 20.20 -7.86 9.39
C GLU A 343 21.69 -7.70 9.15
N SER A 344 22.25 -6.52 9.48
CA SER A 344 23.70 -6.28 9.39
C SER A 344 24.50 -7.15 10.35
N LEU A 345 23.96 -7.48 11.51
CA LEU A 345 24.58 -8.41 12.46
C LEU A 345 24.62 -9.82 11.86
N PHE A 346 23.51 -10.28 11.32
CA PHE A 346 23.40 -11.58 10.65
C PHE A 346 24.39 -11.71 9.48
N LEU A 347 24.46 -10.68 8.62
CA LEU A 347 25.36 -10.65 7.46
C LEU A 347 26.87 -10.65 7.86
N SER A 348 27.21 -10.23 9.05
CA SER A 348 28.60 -10.09 9.51
C SER A 348 29.07 -11.22 10.42
N THR A 349 28.16 -12.03 10.97
CA THR A 349 28.49 -13.03 11.98
C THR A 349 27.69 -14.31 11.73
N THR A 350 28.23 -15.46 12.14
CA THR A 350 27.43 -16.69 12.20
C THR A 350 26.26 -16.50 13.17
N SER A 351 25.08 -17.00 12.77
CA SER A 351 23.87 -16.98 13.62
C SER A 351 24.16 -17.47 15.04
N THR A 352 23.80 -16.67 16.03
CA THR A 352 23.93 -16.99 17.45
C THR A 352 22.55 -17.14 18.08
N GLU A 353 22.47 -17.81 19.23
CA GLU A 353 21.26 -17.90 20.04
C GLU A 353 20.73 -16.51 20.44
N GLU A 354 21.64 -15.56 20.66
CA GLU A 354 21.30 -14.16 20.93
C GLU A 354 20.60 -13.50 19.73
N THR A 355 21.13 -13.67 18.52
CA THR A 355 20.53 -13.14 17.29
C THR A 355 19.11 -13.70 17.09
N THR A 356 18.90 -14.98 17.34
CA THR A 356 17.59 -15.63 17.26
C THR A 356 16.61 -15.04 18.27
N THR A 357 17.07 -14.82 19.50
CA THR A 357 16.25 -14.28 20.60
C THR A 357 15.83 -12.84 20.32
N GLU A 358 16.74 -11.96 19.89
CA GLU A 358 16.42 -10.58 19.54
C GLU A 358 15.55 -10.49 18.28
N THR A 359 15.78 -11.34 17.27
CA THR A 359 14.90 -11.44 16.09
C THR A 359 13.47 -11.76 16.51
N ARG A 360 13.28 -12.76 17.38
CA ARG A 360 11.96 -13.14 17.88
C ARG A 360 11.26 -12.00 18.59
N LYS A 361 11.98 -11.29 19.46
CA LYS A 361 11.46 -10.14 20.22
C LYS A 361 11.05 -8.99 19.31
N LEU A 362 11.91 -8.58 18.37
CA LEU A 362 11.65 -7.45 17.47
C LEU A 362 10.56 -7.78 16.44
N THR A 363 10.55 -8.99 15.90
CA THR A 363 9.45 -9.44 15.03
C THR A 363 8.12 -9.42 15.79
N ALA A 364 8.09 -9.81 17.07
CA ALA A 364 6.89 -9.74 17.88
C ALA A 364 6.41 -8.30 18.08
N GLN A 365 7.32 -7.34 18.33
CA GLN A 365 6.99 -5.91 18.43
C GLN A 365 6.46 -5.36 17.09
N ALA A 366 7.08 -5.72 15.97
CA ALA A 366 6.61 -5.32 14.64
C ALA A 366 5.23 -5.90 14.32
N LEU A 367 4.95 -7.11 14.75
CA LEU A 367 3.62 -7.72 14.61
C LEU A 367 2.55 -7.03 15.47
N GLU A 368 2.90 -6.48 16.64
CA GLU A 368 1.98 -5.65 17.43
C GLU A 368 1.65 -4.33 16.70
N LEU A 369 2.64 -3.70 16.08
CA LEU A 369 2.41 -2.52 15.23
C LEU A 369 1.54 -2.86 14.01
N PHE A 370 1.74 -4.02 13.41
CA PHE A 370 0.90 -4.48 12.30
C PHE A 370 -0.55 -4.72 12.74
N ASP A 371 -0.76 -5.32 13.91
CA ASP A 371 -2.10 -5.50 14.47
C ASP A 371 -2.79 -4.14 14.70
N ASP A 372 -2.07 -3.11 15.17
CA ASP A 372 -2.60 -1.75 15.31
C ASP A 372 -2.97 -1.15 13.94
N ILE A 373 -2.13 -1.33 12.91
CA ILE A 373 -2.42 -0.86 11.55
C ILE A 373 -3.59 -1.62 10.91
N ILE A 374 -3.70 -2.92 11.14
CA ILE A 374 -4.86 -3.72 10.72
C ILE A 374 -6.14 -3.20 11.39
N ALA A 375 -6.06 -2.83 12.67
CA ALA A 375 -7.20 -2.34 13.42
C ALA A 375 -7.65 -0.93 12.99
N PHE A 376 -6.71 -0.02 12.70
CA PHE A 376 -6.99 1.40 12.53
C PHE A 376 -6.59 1.98 11.17
N GLY A 377 -5.80 1.26 10.37
CA GLY A 377 -5.34 1.72 9.05
C GLY A 377 -6.37 1.53 7.93
N THR A 378 -6.31 2.36 6.90
CA THR A 378 -7.03 2.13 5.63
C THR A 378 -6.47 0.89 4.93
N GLU A 379 -7.20 0.31 3.99
CA GLU A 379 -6.70 -0.81 3.17
C GLU A 379 -5.35 -0.47 2.54
N ARG A 380 -5.21 0.74 2.00
CA ARG A 380 -3.97 1.23 1.40
C ARG A 380 -2.82 1.31 2.41
N GLN A 381 -3.06 1.81 3.62
CA GLN A 381 -2.05 1.85 4.69
C GLN A 381 -1.60 0.44 5.10
N ARG A 382 -2.56 -0.50 5.22
CA ARG A 382 -2.28 -1.91 5.53
C ARG A 382 -1.40 -2.55 4.45
N LEU A 383 -1.76 -2.35 3.16
CA LEU A 383 -0.98 -2.87 2.02
C LEU A 383 0.42 -2.25 1.95
N ASN A 384 0.54 -0.94 2.11
CA ASN A 384 1.81 -0.25 2.10
C ASN A 384 2.72 -0.72 3.23
N TRP A 385 2.17 -0.86 4.44
CA TRP A 385 2.94 -1.35 5.57
C TRP A 385 3.49 -2.76 5.32
N LEU A 386 2.66 -3.66 4.77
CA LEU A 386 3.06 -5.03 4.47
C LEU A 386 4.13 -5.10 3.37
N ARG A 387 4.05 -4.21 2.38
CA ARG A 387 5.06 -4.12 1.30
C ARG A 387 6.43 -3.69 1.80
N GLU A 388 6.47 -2.81 2.80
CA GLU A 388 7.70 -2.18 3.30
C GLU A 388 8.37 -2.99 4.39
N ASN A 389 7.58 -3.63 5.24
CA ASN A 389 8.10 -4.31 6.41
C ASN A 389 8.40 -5.77 6.10
N HIS A 390 9.68 -6.09 6.00
CA HIS A 390 10.18 -7.42 5.65
C HIS A 390 10.28 -8.33 6.88
N LEU A 391 9.17 -8.50 7.62
CA LEU A 391 9.13 -9.22 8.90
C LEU A 391 9.62 -10.67 8.83
N LEU A 392 9.51 -11.30 7.67
CA LEU A 392 9.91 -12.69 7.46
C LEU A 392 11.36 -12.86 7.01
N THR A 393 12.07 -11.77 6.67
CA THR A 393 13.45 -11.82 6.20
C THR A 393 14.37 -12.51 7.19
N LEU A 394 14.50 -11.98 8.39
CA LEU A 394 15.36 -12.53 9.43
C LEU A 394 14.91 -13.91 9.93
N PRO A 395 13.64 -14.13 10.32
CA PRO A 395 13.18 -15.45 10.74
C PRO A 395 13.45 -16.55 9.71
N CYS A 396 13.13 -16.29 8.43
CA CYS A 396 13.32 -17.26 7.35
C CYS A 396 14.79 -17.47 7.00
N SER A 397 15.63 -16.42 7.00
CA SER A 397 17.07 -16.55 6.76
C SER A 397 17.79 -17.29 7.87
N LEU A 398 17.38 -17.13 9.13
CA LEU A 398 17.84 -17.92 10.26
C LEU A 398 17.42 -19.38 10.13
N GLY A 399 16.16 -19.64 9.76
CA GLY A 399 15.63 -20.98 9.46
C GLY A 399 15.61 -21.98 10.61
N ASN A 400 16.00 -21.57 11.82
CA ASN A 400 16.22 -22.45 12.97
C ASN A 400 15.02 -22.58 13.92
N ASP A 401 13.89 -21.87 13.63
CA ASP A 401 12.69 -21.86 14.45
C ASP A 401 11.42 -21.90 13.57
N ALA A 402 11.14 -23.06 13.06
CA ALA A 402 10.01 -23.27 12.16
C ALA A 402 8.64 -22.95 12.81
N ALA A 403 8.50 -23.15 14.11
CA ALA A 403 7.29 -22.82 14.86
C ALA A 403 7.05 -21.31 14.91
N PHE A 404 8.12 -20.54 15.17
CA PHE A 404 8.04 -19.08 15.18
C PHE A 404 7.79 -18.51 13.76
N ILE A 405 8.42 -19.08 12.72
CA ILE A 405 8.15 -18.70 11.33
C ILE A 405 6.68 -18.97 11.00
N ALA A 406 6.14 -20.15 11.35
CA ALA A 406 4.75 -20.53 11.13
C ALA A 406 3.77 -19.53 11.78
N ASP A 407 3.98 -19.22 13.05
CA ASP A 407 3.12 -18.25 13.77
C ASP A 407 3.24 -16.83 13.19
N THR A 408 4.42 -16.43 12.72
CA THR A 408 4.62 -15.14 12.04
C THR A 408 3.87 -15.09 10.71
N VAL A 409 3.93 -16.15 9.91
CA VAL A 409 3.19 -16.28 8.65
C VAL A 409 1.68 -16.23 8.90
N LEU A 410 1.18 -16.96 9.88
CA LEU A 410 -0.24 -16.93 10.28
C LEU A 410 -0.71 -15.53 10.70
N ARG A 411 0.17 -14.70 11.25
CA ARG A 411 -0.18 -13.34 11.68
C ARG A 411 -0.09 -12.30 10.56
N THR A 412 0.60 -12.58 9.47
CA THR A 412 0.86 -11.62 8.38
C THR A 412 0.11 -11.95 7.10
N LYS A 413 0.12 -13.21 6.67
CA LYS A 413 -0.41 -13.64 5.38
C LYS A 413 -1.95 -13.55 5.33
N ALA A 414 -2.51 -12.94 4.29
CA ALA A 414 -3.94 -12.73 4.06
C ALA A 414 -4.69 -11.97 5.19
N ARG A 415 -3.96 -11.28 6.10
CA ARG A 415 -4.58 -10.57 7.25
C ARG A 415 -5.42 -9.38 6.82
N ILE A 416 -5.06 -8.74 5.72
CA ILE A 416 -5.79 -7.58 5.20
C ILE A 416 -7.16 -8.02 4.69
N ILE A 417 -7.23 -9.11 3.90
CA ILE A 417 -8.50 -9.68 3.44
C ILE A 417 -9.38 -10.08 4.63
N ASP A 418 -8.84 -10.80 5.61
CA ASP A 418 -9.60 -11.21 6.80
C ASP A 418 -10.17 -10.02 7.54
N SER A 419 -9.39 -8.94 7.69
CA SER A 419 -9.86 -7.73 8.36
C SER A 419 -11.00 -7.06 7.59
N LEU A 420 -10.91 -6.98 6.27
CA LEU A 420 -11.96 -6.40 5.42
C LEU A 420 -13.25 -7.23 5.45
N LEU A 421 -13.15 -8.56 5.45
CA LEU A 421 -14.30 -9.47 5.60
C LEU A 421 -14.96 -9.32 6.98
N SER A 422 -14.17 -9.24 8.04
CA SER A 422 -14.68 -8.97 9.39
C SER A 422 -15.42 -7.63 9.45
N GLU A 423 -14.83 -6.61 8.86
CA GLU A 423 -15.45 -5.28 8.71
C GLU A 423 -16.79 -5.30 8.00
N GLN A 424 -16.91 -6.12 6.96
CA GLN A 424 -18.17 -6.28 6.24
C GLN A 424 -19.23 -6.98 7.09
N GLN A 425 -18.84 -8.03 7.81
CA GLN A 425 -19.75 -8.77 8.67
C GLN A 425 -20.25 -7.91 9.84
N GLU A 426 -19.37 -7.12 10.45
CA GLU A 426 -19.76 -6.19 11.52
C GLU A 426 -20.74 -5.14 11.02
N ALA A 427 -20.45 -4.51 9.87
CA ALA A 427 -21.33 -3.53 9.26
C ALA A 427 -22.71 -4.11 8.91
N SER A 428 -22.81 -5.40 8.56
CA SER A 428 -24.08 -6.03 8.26
C SER A 428 -24.98 -6.26 9.51
N ARG A 429 -24.38 -6.23 10.71
CA ARG A 429 -25.07 -6.45 11.99
C ARG A 429 -25.48 -5.16 12.69
N ASP A 430 -24.87 -4.05 12.36
CA ASP A 430 -25.09 -2.73 12.95
C ASP A 430 -25.71 -1.77 11.94
N PRO A 431 -26.94 -1.28 12.13
CA PRO A 431 -27.62 -0.37 11.19
C PRO A 431 -26.89 0.97 10.96
N GLU A 432 -26.18 1.48 11.99
CA GLU A 432 -25.42 2.73 11.87
C GLU A 432 -24.18 2.52 10.99
N LEU A 433 -23.45 1.44 11.26
CA LEU A 433 -22.32 1.02 10.44
C LEU A 433 -22.76 0.69 9.01
N ALA A 434 -23.90 0.03 8.83
CA ALA A 434 -24.47 -0.24 7.49
C ALA A 434 -24.78 1.04 6.73
N GLN A 435 -25.33 2.06 7.40
CA GLN A 435 -25.61 3.36 6.77
C GLN A 435 -24.33 4.11 6.38
N LEU A 436 -23.33 4.15 7.28
CA LEU A 436 -22.03 4.75 6.99
C LEU A 436 -21.34 4.02 5.83
N ARG A 437 -21.40 2.69 5.82
CA ARG A 437 -20.86 1.88 4.74
C ARG A 437 -21.55 2.15 3.40
N GLY A 438 -22.87 2.21 3.38
CA GLY A 438 -23.62 2.54 2.18
C GLY A 438 -23.31 3.96 1.64
N ARG A 439 -22.92 4.91 2.51
CA ARG A 439 -22.40 6.22 2.08
C ARG A 439 -21.00 6.10 1.49
N PHE A 440 -20.13 5.35 2.12
CA PHE A 440 -18.77 5.07 1.65
C PHE A 440 -18.79 4.41 0.26
N GLU A 441 -19.61 3.38 0.06
CA GLU A 441 -19.74 2.67 -1.23
C GLU A 441 -20.31 3.58 -2.34
N ARG A 442 -21.24 4.48 -2.00
CA ARG A 442 -21.72 5.48 -2.97
C ARG A 442 -20.63 6.46 -3.37
N LYS A 443 -19.81 6.92 -2.43
CA LYS A 443 -18.69 7.83 -2.70
C LYS A 443 -17.56 7.15 -3.46
N GLN A 444 -17.32 5.88 -3.24
CA GLN A 444 -16.39 5.11 -4.07
C GLN A 444 -16.88 5.05 -5.53
N ARG A 445 -18.16 4.75 -5.75
CA ARG A 445 -18.73 4.77 -7.11
C ARG A 445 -18.69 6.16 -7.77
N GLU A 446 -18.89 7.21 -7.01
CA GLU A 446 -18.74 8.58 -7.49
C GLU A 446 -17.29 8.89 -7.88
N LEU A 447 -16.32 8.43 -7.09
CA LEU A 447 -14.89 8.54 -7.41
C LEU A 447 -14.56 7.74 -8.69
N ASP A 448 -15.07 6.53 -8.80
CA ASP A 448 -14.90 5.67 -9.97
C ASP A 448 -15.40 6.39 -11.23
N ASP A 449 -16.61 6.97 -11.17
CA ASP A 449 -17.21 7.73 -12.27
C ASP A 449 -16.39 8.98 -12.66
N LEU A 450 -15.87 9.72 -11.68
CA LEU A 450 -15.03 10.90 -11.91
C LEU A 450 -13.67 10.55 -12.50
N LEU A 451 -13.01 9.49 -12.00
CA LEU A 451 -11.74 8.99 -12.54
C LEU A 451 -11.92 8.52 -13.98
N PHE A 452 -13.04 7.87 -14.27
CA PHE A 452 -13.37 7.37 -15.61
C PHE A 452 -13.65 8.48 -16.61
N ARG A 453 -14.26 9.59 -16.17
CA ARG A 453 -14.59 10.73 -17.02
C ARG A 453 -13.43 11.68 -17.22
N ASN A 454 -12.28 11.42 -16.62
CA ASN A 454 -11.17 12.37 -16.53
C ASN A 454 -11.67 13.79 -16.16
N GLU A 455 -12.60 13.83 -15.18
CA GLU A 455 -13.16 15.08 -14.70
C GLU A 455 -12.12 15.85 -13.86
N ASP A 456 -12.44 17.10 -13.59
CA ASP A 456 -11.63 18.04 -12.82
C ASP A 456 -10.99 17.38 -11.59
N GLN A 457 -9.68 17.43 -11.51
CA GLN A 457 -8.86 16.85 -10.44
C GLN A 457 -9.30 17.33 -9.05
N ASP A 458 -9.84 18.54 -8.94
CA ASP A 458 -10.36 19.06 -7.68
C ASP A 458 -11.60 18.28 -7.20
N LYS A 459 -12.48 17.87 -8.12
CA LYS A 459 -13.62 17.00 -7.79
C LYS A 459 -13.18 15.60 -7.37
N ILE A 460 -12.24 15.02 -8.11
CA ILE A 460 -11.65 13.72 -7.79
C ILE A 460 -11.03 13.76 -6.40
N SER A 461 -10.25 14.78 -6.10
CA SER A 461 -9.63 14.99 -4.80
C SER A 461 -10.67 15.13 -3.70
N SER A 462 -11.70 15.96 -3.91
CA SER A 462 -12.78 16.17 -2.93
C SER A 462 -13.54 14.89 -2.59
N VAL A 463 -13.88 14.08 -3.60
CA VAL A 463 -14.59 12.82 -3.36
C VAL A 463 -13.68 11.80 -2.67
N HIS A 464 -12.40 11.77 -3.01
CA HIS A 464 -11.41 10.91 -2.34
C HIS A 464 -11.27 11.27 -0.84
N GLU A 465 -11.33 12.56 -0.51
CA GLU A 465 -11.33 13.06 0.86
C GLU A 465 -12.57 12.62 1.64
N GLU A 466 -13.75 12.73 1.02
CA GLU A 466 -14.98 12.24 1.63
C GLU A 466 -14.93 10.74 1.91
N ILE A 467 -14.34 9.95 1.00
CA ILE A 467 -14.10 8.51 1.17
C ILE A 467 -13.20 8.27 2.39
N THR A 468 -12.08 8.97 2.48
CA THR A 468 -11.14 8.87 3.60
C THR A 468 -11.81 9.23 4.93
N ALA A 469 -12.60 10.31 4.94
CA ALA A 469 -13.35 10.72 6.13
C ALA A 469 -14.44 9.70 6.53
N LEU A 470 -15.08 9.05 5.57
CA LEU A 470 -16.07 8.00 5.82
C LEU A 470 -15.43 6.71 6.36
N GLU A 471 -14.26 6.33 5.85
CA GLU A 471 -13.46 5.23 6.42
C GLU A 471 -13.08 5.49 7.88
N ALA A 472 -12.66 6.71 8.18
CA ALA A 472 -12.35 7.15 9.53
C ALA A 472 -13.56 7.02 10.48
N ARG A 473 -14.72 7.47 10.01
CA ARG A 473 -15.96 7.38 10.77
C ARG A 473 -16.43 5.95 10.97
N LEU A 474 -16.29 5.09 9.97
CA LEU A 474 -16.56 3.66 10.08
C LEU A 474 -15.69 3.01 11.16
N ARG A 475 -14.41 3.34 11.22
CA ARG A 475 -13.50 2.85 12.26
C ARG A 475 -13.83 3.38 13.65
N SER A 476 -14.08 4.68 13.77
CA SER A 476 -14.45 5.31 15.05
C SER A 476 -15.77 4.76 15.63
N ALA A 477 -16.75 4.48 14.76
CA ALA A 477 -18.05 3.93 15.17
C ALA A 477 -17.96 2.48 15.69
N ARG A 478 -16.92 1.72 15.32
CA ARG A 478 -16.67 0.36 15.83
C ARG A 478 -16.26 0.29 17.28
N GLY A 479 -15.85 1.41 17.89
CA GLY A 479 -15.30 1.41 19.22
C GLY A 479 -13.88 0.79 19.31
N ARG A 480 -13.23 0.92 20.48
CA ARG A 480 -11.83 0.55 20.73
C ARG A 480 -11.53 -0.97 20.83
N ALA A 481 -12.47 -1.82 20.52
CA ALA A 481 -12.24 -3.25 20.51
C ALA A 481 -12.34 -3.82 19.10
N PRO A 482 -11.23 -3.92 18.33
CA PRO A 482 -11.17 -5.00 17.40
C PRO A 482 -11.24 -6.25 18.28
N THR A 483 -12.22 -7.12 18.03
CA THR A 483 -12.08 -8.51 18.40
C THR A 483 -10.85 -9.01 17.65
N THR A 484 -9.67 -8.82 18.26
CA THR A 484 -8.46 -9.50 17.79
C THR A 484 -8.87 -10.97 17.83
N PRO A 485 -8.99 -11.67 16.70
CA PRO A 485 -9.25 -13.09 16.73
C PRO A 485 -8.20 -13.67 17.67
N ALA A 486 -8.59 -14.57 18.56
CA ALA A 486 -7.65 -15.26 19.43
C ALA A 486 -6.43 -15.62 18.60
N ARG A 487 -5.22 -15.27 19.08
CA ARG A 487 -3.97 -15.42 18.33
C ARG A 487 -3.89 -16.84 17.79
N THR A 488 -4.25 -17.03 16.53
CA THR A 488 -4.16 -18.32 15.86
C THR A 488 -2.70 -18.74 15.79
N THR A 489 -2.41 -19.91 16.23
CA THR A 489 -1.09 -20.53 16.21
C THR A 489 -1.03 -21.69 15.23
N TRP A 490 0.15 -22.14 14.89
CA TRP A 490 0.33 -23.33 14.06
C TRP A 490 -0.28 -24.59 14.68
N LYS A 491 -0.42 -24.62 16.02
CA LYS A 491 -1.08 -25.73 16.75
C LYS A 491 -2.57 -25.78 16.48
N ASP A 492 -3.22 -24.62 16.43
CA ASP A 492 -4.65 -24.55 16.09
C ASP A 492 -4.89 -25.10 14.68
N VAL A 493 -3.98 -24.82 13.73
CA VAL A 493 -4.01 -25.39 12.37
C VAL A 493 -3.77 -26.90 12.41
N GLN A 494 -2.75 -27.35 13.14
CA GLN A 494 -2.42 -28.76 13.28
C GLN A 494 -3.59 -29.58 13.80
N ASP A 495 -4.30 -29.08 14.80
CA ASP A 495 -5.45 -29.75 15.44
C ASP A 495 -6.64 -29.95 14.47
N THR A 496 -6.68 -29.22 13.35
CA THR A 496 -7.72 -29.38 12.31
C THR A 496 -7.34 -30.39 11.23
N LEU A 497 -6.07 -30.75 11.13
CA LEU A 497 -5.60 -31.65 10.07
C LEU A 497 -5.96 -33.10 10.37
N PRO A 498 -6.70 -33.77 9.46
CA PRO A 498 -6.97 -35.20 9.65
C PRO A 498 -5.71 -36.06 9.40
N PRO A 499 -5.67 -37.30 9.90
CA PRO A 499 -4.60 -38.22 9.56
C PRO A 499 -4.44 -38.38 8.03
N GLY A 500 -3.21 -38.35 7.54
CA GLY A 500 -2.91 -38.42 6.10
C GLY A 500 -2.98 -37.06 5.38
N ALA A 501 -3.31 -35.98 6.10
CA ALA A 501 -3.25 -34.62 5.55
C ALA A 501 -1.91 -33.94 5.83
N ALA A 502 -1.60 -32.94 5.02
CA ALA A 502 -0.50 -31.99 5.25
C ALA A 502 -0.94 -30.59 4.82
N PHE A 503 -0.36 -29.58 5.43
CA PHE A 503 -0.52 -28.19 4.99
C PHE A 503 0.84 -27.58 4.64
N VAL A 504 0.93 -26.93 3.49
CA VAL A 504 2.14 -26.30 2.96
C VAL A 504 1.87 -24.82 2.76
N ASP A 505 2.47 -23.99 3.59
CA ASP A 505 2.36 -22.53 3.50
C ASP A 505 3.64 -21.95 2.92
N TYR A 506 3.57 -21.45 1.70
CA TYR A 506 4.69 -20.85 0.99
C TYR A 506 4.89 -19.39 1.38
N VAL A 507 6.15 -18.99 1.40
CA VAL A 507 6.57 -17.65 1.79
C VAL A 507 7.66 -17.16 0.84
N ARG A 508 7.51 -15.95 0.31
CA ARG A 508 8.58 -15.23 -0.38
C ARG A 508 9.27 -14.28 0.59
N TYR A 509 10.59 -14.37 0.72
CA TYR A 509 11.37 -13.55 1.64
C TYR A 509 12.70 -13.12 1.00
N ALA A 510 13.35 -12.10 1.55
CA ALA A 510 14.71 -11.76 1.18
C ALA A 510 15.66 -12.71 1.91
N ASP A 511 16.44 -13.50 1.17
CA ASP A 511 17.40 -14.45 1.76
C ASP A 511 18.74 -13.77 2.00
N LEU A 512 19.06 -13.56 3.26
CA LEU A 512 20.31 -12.95 3.68
C LEU A 512 21.52 -13.90 3.58
N ASN A 513 21.30 -15.20 3.33
CA ASN A 513 22.37 -16.17 3.13
C ASN A 513 22.99 -16.09 1.72
N GLU A 514 22.34 -15.40 0.78
CA GLU A 514 22.84 -15.17 -0.57
C GLU A 514 23.17 -13.69 -0.82
N PRO A 515 24.25 -13.14 -0.25
CA PRO A 515 24.63 -11.75 -0.45
C PRO A 515 25.04 -11.46 -1.89
N GLY A 516 24.50 -10.39 -2.47
CA GLY A 516 24.88 -9.88 -3.80
C GLY A 516 23.88 -10.18 -4.94
N THR A 517 22.86 -10.95 -4.71
CA THR A 517 21.66 -10.99 -5.56
C THR A 517 20.59 -10.12 -4.92
N SER A 518 19.65 -9.58 -5.69
CA SER A 518 18.39 -8.99 -5.16
C SER A 518 17.52 -10.06 -4.49
N GLY A 519 18.14 -11.02 -3.91
CA GLY A 519 17.97 -12.20 -3.08
C GLY A 519 16.59 -12.57 -2.60
N LEU A 520 15.55 -12.42 -3.45
CA LEU A 520 14.22 -12.95 -3.11
C LEU A 520 14.22 -14.47 -3.36
N SER A 521 13.96 -15.21 -2.31
CA SER A 521 13.84 -16.67 -2.31
C SER A 521 12.47 -17.08 -1.79
N TYR A 522 12.12 -18.32 -2.02
CA TYR A 522 10.95 -18.95 -1.45
C TYR A 522 11.34 -19.94 -0.37
N GLY A 523 10.44 -20.17 0.55
CA GLY A 523 10.48 -21.25 1.49
C GLY A 523 9.06 -21.74 1.79
N ALA A 524 8.94 -22.86 2.45
CA ALA A 524 7.67 -23.43 2.83
C ALA A 524 7.68 -23.83 4.30
N ILE A 525 6.59 -23.55 4.98
CA ILE A 525 6.23 -24.15 6.27
C ILE A 525 5.37 -25.37 5.99
N LEU A 526 5.84 -26.51 6.44
CA LEU A 526 5.09 -27.77 6.42
C LEU A 526 4.51 -28.04 7.82
N ILE A 527 3.17 -28.10 7.89
CA ILE A 527 2.43 -28.50 9.11
C ILE A 527 1.81 -29.87 8.85
N LEU A 528 2.10 -30.80 9.72
CA LEU A 528 1.58 -32.18 9.72
C LEU A 528 0.62 -32.36 10.90
N PRO A 529 -0.26 -33.38 10.90
CA PRO A 529 -1.17 -33.66 12.03
C PRO A 529 -0.43 -33.89 13.34
N GLU A 530 0.84 -34.29 13.29
CA GLU A 530 1.67 -34.53 14.47
C GLU A 530 3.08 -33.96 14.28
N GLY A 531 3.71 -33.58 15.38
CA GLY A 531 5.08 -33.07 15.42
C GLY A 531 5.17 -31.54 15.26
N GLU A 532 6.38 -31.04 15.33
CA GLU A 532 6.67 -29.61 15.11
C GLU A 532 6.61 -29.27 13.62
N PRO A 533 6.22 -28.03 13.25
CA PRO A 533 6.28 -27.60 11.86
C PRO A 533 7.72 -27.62 11.33
N ARG A 534 7.89 -27.72 10.01
CA ARG A 534 9.20 -27.72 9.37
C ARG A 534 9.33 -26.54 8.42
N TRP A 535 10.45 -25.86 8.51
CA TRP A 535 10.87 -24.87 7.52
C TRP A 535 11.69 -25.54 6.42
N VAL A 536 11.31 -25.33 5.16
CA VAL A 536 11.97 -25.88 3.98
C VAL A 536 12.36 -24.74 3.04
N PRO A 537 13.65 -24.39 2.94
CA PRO A 537 14.13 -23.45 1.93
C PRO A 537 13.91 -23.98 0.50
N LEU A 538 13.57 -23.08 -0.44
CA LEU A 538 13.21 -23.43 -1.82
C LEU A 538 13.98 -22.57 -2.84
N GLY A 539 13.62 -22.68 -4.11
CA GLY A 539 14.22 -21.91 -5.20
C GLY A 539 13.99 -20.42 -5.12
N THR A 540 14.70 -19.66 -5.95
CA THR A 540 14.66 -18.19 -5.97
C THR A 540 13.48 -17.63 -6.77
N ASP A 541 13.13 -16.38 -6.52
CA ASP A 541 12.11 -15.65 -7.30
C ASP A 541 12.55 -15.50 -8.78
N LYS A 542 13.85 -15.37 -9.01
CA LYS A 542 14.43 -15.34 -10.35
C LYS A 542 14.21 -16.67 -11.10
N ASP A 543 14.42 -17.80 -10.43
CA ASP A 543 14.17 -19.12 -11.01
C ASP A 543 12.70 -19.27 -11.37
N LEU A 544 11.81 -18.88 -10.46
CA LEU A 544 10.37 -18.91 -10.69
C LEU A 544 10.00 -18.08 -11.92
N THR A 545 10.46 -16.84 -11.99
CA THR A 545 10.15 -15.90 -13.09
C THR A 545 10.58 -16.47 -14.43
N ILE A 546 11.79 -17.07 -14.52
CA ILE A 546 12.29 -17.69 -15.75
C ILE A 546 11.38 -18.83 -16.19
N TRP A 547 11.10 -19.79 -15.29
CA TRP A 547 10.38 -21.01 -15.68
C TRP A 547 8.87 -20.77 -15.85
N LEU A 548 8.30 -19.84 -15.08
CA LEU A 548 6.92 -19.40 -15.27
C LEU A 548 6.74 -18.66 -16.61
N GLY A 549 7.74 -17.83 -16.99
CA GLY A 549 7.77 -17.18 -18.31
C GLY A 549 7.78 -18.22 -19.44
N VAL A 550 8.66 -19.24 -19.36
CA VAL A 550 8.69 -20.34 -20.34
C VAL A 550 7.34 -21.06 -20.41
N LEU A 551 6.68 -21.29 -19.29
CA LEU A 551 5.37 -21.95 -19.24
C LEU A 551 4.29 -21.09 -19.90
N LYS A 552 4.21 -19.80 -19.56
CA LYS A 552 3.25 -18.84 -20.14
C LYS A 552 3.41 -18.71 -21.65
N ASP A 553 4.63 -18.50 -22.13
CA ASP A 553 4.91 -18.39 -23.57
C ASP A 553 4.42 -19.64 -24.34
N ARG A 554 4.55 -20.82 -23.74
CA ARG A 554 4.13 -22.08 -24.38
C ARG A 554 2.61 -22.27 -24.37
N LEU A 555 1.96 -21.88 -23.30
CA LEU A 555 0.52 -21.95 -23.21
C LEU A 555 -0.15 -20.97 -24.19
N GLN A 556 0.37 -19.75 -24.31
CA GLN A 556 -0.10 -18.77 -25.29
C GLN A 556 0.14 -19.22 -26.75
N TYR A 557 1.34 -19.75 -27.04
CA TYR A 557 1.68 -20.28 -28.36
C TYR A 557 0.80 -21.45 -28.74
N ARG A 558 0.47 -22.35 -27.80
CA ARG A 558 -0.44 -23.47 -28.04
C ARG A 558 -1.88 -22.98 -28.32
N SER A 559 -2.36 -22.02 -27.61
CA SER A 559 -3.66 -21.38 -27.86
C SER A 559 -3.73 -20.77 -29.25
N TYR A 560 -2.67 -20.07 -29.69
CA TYR A 560 -2.57 -19.52 -31.04
C TYR A 560 -2.60 -20.64 -32.13
N LEU A 561 -1.87 -21.74 -31.92
CA LEU A 561 -1.90 -22.87 -32.87
C LEU A 561 -3.25 -23.55 -32.94
N LEU A 562 -3.95 -23.70 -31.82
CA LEU A 562 -5.30 -24.27 -31.79
C LEU A 562 -6.30 -23.39 -32.51
N SER A 563 -6.21 -22.09 -32.40
CA SER A 563 -7.07 -21.11 -33.08
C SER A 563 -6.76 -20.98 -34.58
N SER A 564 -5.51 -21.20 -35.00
CA SER A 564 -5.03 -20.99 -36.37
C SER A 564 -5.08 -22.22 -37.27
N HIS A 565 -5.57 -23.40 -36.82
CA HIS A 565 -5.57 -24.68 -37.57
C HIS A 565 -4.19 -25.08 -38.15
N SER A 566 -3.09 -24.64 -37.51
CA SER A 566 -1.74 -24.91 -37.97
C SER A 566 -1.30 -26.33 -37.59
N SER A 567 -0.74 -27.08 -38.54
CA SER A 567 -0.24 -28.46 -38.35
C SER A 567 1.18 -28.53 -37.77
N ALA A 568 1.74 -27.44 -37.27
CA ALA A 568 3.08 -27.44 -36.71
C ALA A 568 3.11 -28.19 -35.36
N SER A 569 3.96 -29.18 -35.25
CA SER A 569 4.15 -29.95 -34.01
C SER A 569 4.61 -29.03 -32.85
N PRO A 570 3.90 -28.98 -31.74
CA PRO A 570 4.27 -28.12 -30.65
C PRO A 570 5.58 -28.55 -29.99
N PRO A 571 6.32 -27.62 -29.39
CA PRO A 571 7.53 -27.94 -28.65
C PRO A 571 7.20 -28.55 -27.26
N ALA A 572 6.58 -29.73 -27.24
CA ALA A 572 6.18 -30.45 -26.03
C ALA A 572 7.35 -30.65 -25.04
N LEU A 573 8.55 -30.85 -25.55
CA LEU A 573 9.77 -31.04 -24.73
C LEU A 573 10.11 -29.87 -23.80
N ARG A 574 9.75 -28.65 -24.18
CA ARG A 574 10.10 -27.47 -23.33
C ARG A 574 9.08 -27.17 -22.25
N MET A 575 7.81 -27.51 -22.45
CA MET A 575 6.79 -27.35 -21.42
C MET A 575 6.99 -28.37 -20.29
N SER A 576 7.22 -29.65 -20.62
CA SER A 576 7.55 -30.64 -19.61
C SER A 576 8.80 -30.30 -18.83
N SER A 577 9.84 -29.77 -19.49
CA SER A 577 11.06 -29.30 -18.80
C SER A 577 10.78 -28.16 -17.79
N ALA A 578 9.88 -27.23 -18.11
CA ALA A 578 9.51 -26.18 -17.17
C ALA A 578 8.73 -26.75 -15.98
N LEU A 579 7.77 -27.65 -16.23
CA LEU A 579 7.00 -28.31 -15.17
C LEU A 579 7.88 -29.15 -14.23
N HIS A 580 8.86 -29.89 -14.77
CA HIS A 580 9.85 -30.59 -13.97
C HIS A 580 10.74 -29.66 -13.13
N ARG A 581 11.20 -28.56 -13.73
CA ARG A 581 12.03 -27.61 -12.99
C ARG A 581 11.27 -26.95 -11.87
N LEU A 582 10.04 -26.53 -12.11
CA LEU A 582 9.16 -25.97 -11.08
C LEU A 582 8.87 -26.99 -9.97
N HIS A 583 8.62 -28.26 -10.34
CA HIS A 583 8.49 -29.36 -9.39
C HIS A 583 9.74 -29.48 -8.50
N ASN A 584 10.93 -29.55 -9.10
CA ASN A 584 12.17 -29.80 -8.38
C ASN A 584 12.59 -28.59 -7.51
N LEU A 585 12.23 -27.38 -7.88
CA LEU A 585 12.56 -26.17 -7.12
C LEU A 585 11.57 -25.88 -5.99
N PHE A 586 10.27 -26.15 -6.19
CA PHE A 586 9.23 -25.65 -5.30
C PHE A 586 8.37 -26.75 -4.64
N TRP A 587 8.42 -27.99 -5.15
CA TRP A 587 7.65 -29.07 -4.55
C TRP A 587 8.51 -30.23 -4.01
N ALA A 588 9.47 -30.71 -4.76
CA ALA A 588 10.27 -31.89 -4.37
C ALA A 588 10.95 -31.72 -2.99
N PRO A 589 11.50 -30.54 -2.62
CA PRO A 589 12.07 -30.36 -1.29
C PRO A 589 11.05 -30.52 -0.17
N VAL A 590 9.81 -30.06 -0.38
CA VAL A 590 8.70 -30.22 0.58
C VAL A 590 8.25 -31.67 0.64
N ALA A 591 8.10 -32.30 -0.53
CA ALA A 591 7.66 -33.69 -0.65
C ALA A 591 8.59 -34.69 0.06
N ALA A 592 9.88 -34.37 0.16
CA ALA A 592 10.86 -35.18 0.89
C ALA A 592 10.58 -35.31 2.41
N HIS A 593 9.73 -34.44 2.92
CA HIS A 593 9.32 -34.38 4.33
C HIS A 593 7.88 -34.86 4.58
N LEU A 594 7.13 -35.19 3.52
CA LEU A 594 5.77 -35.73 3.67
C LEU A 594 5.83 -37.17 4.14
N PRO A 595 5.02 -37.56 5.13
CA PRO A 595 4.87 -38.94 5.55
C PRO A 595 4.37 -39.85 4.42
N GLU A 596 4.79 -41.13 4.44
CA GLU A 596 4.20 -42.12 3.55
C GLU A 596 2.71 -42.28 3.82
N GLY A 597 1.90 -42.27 2.77
CA GLY A 597 0.43 -42.30 2.88
C GLY A 597 -0.24 -40.95 3.00
N THR A 598 0.49 -39.82 2.88
CA THR A 598 -0.13 -38.50 2.73
C THR A 598 -0.91 -38.48 1.42
N ASP A 599 -2.22 -38.27 1.52
CA ASP A 599 -3.15 -38.25 0.36
C ASP A 599 -3.87 -36.91 0.15
N THR A 600 -3.82 -36.03 1.13
CA THR A 600 -4.50 -34.74 1.11
C THR A 600 -3.51 -33.63 1.47
N VAL A 601 -3.41 -32.61 0.61
CA VAL A 601 -2.52 -31.47 0.82
C VAL A 601 -3.24 -30.15 0.66
N GLY A 602 -3.22 -29.35 1.71
CA GLY A 602 -3.57 -27.93 1.64
C GLY A 602 -2.35 -27.10 1.21
N ILE A 603 -2.52 -26.20 0.27
CA ILE A 603 -1.46 -25.35 -0.27
C ILE A 603 -1.87 -23.91 -0.13
N SER A 604 -1.02 -23.11 0.49
CA SER A 604 -1.17 -21.65 0.51
C SER A 604 0.04 -21.06 -0.23
N PRO A 605 -0.12 -20.68 -1.52
CA PRO A 605 0.97 -20.10 -2.29
C PRO A 605 1.22 -18.64 -1.89
N ASP A 606 2.40 -18.12 -2.20
CA ASP A 606 2.74 -16.70 -2.02
C ASP A 606 3.34 -16.13 -3.31
N ALA A 607 3.16 -14.84 -3.52
CA ALA A 607 3.71 -14.09 -4.64
C ALA A 607 3.50 -14.80 -6.00
N GLY A 608 4.54 -14.99 -6.80
CA GLY A 608 4.48 -15.61 -8.13
C GLY A 608 3.99 -17.07 -8.14
N LEU A 609 4.09 -17.79 -7.01
CA LEU A 609 3.57 -19.15 -6.89
C LEU A 609 2.03 -19.22 -6.97
N ASN A 610 1.32 -18.11 -6.78
CA ASN A 610 -0.12 -18.03 -7.02
C ASN A 610 -0.51 -18.25 -8.50
N PHE A 611 0.44 -18.13 -9.41
CA PHE A 611 0.22 -18.29 -10.86
C PHE A 611 0.61 -19.69 -11.38
N ILE A 612 0.84 -20.63 -10.47
CA ILE A 612 1.13 -22.02 -10.80
C ILE A 612 0.04 -22.92 -10.22
N SER A 613 -0.51 -23.80 -11.04
CA SER A 613 -1.23 -24.96 -10.53
C SER A 613 -0.21 -26.04 -10.16
N PHE A 614 -0.05 -26.35 -8.87
CA PHE A 614 0.83 -27.44 -8.42
C PHE A 614 0.38 -28.79 -8.97
N ALA A 615 -0.91 -28.96 -9.25
CA ALA A 615 -1.47 -30.18 -9.79
C ALA A 615 -0.83 -30.64 -11.11
N VAL A 616 -0.39 -29.69 -11.96
CA VAL A 616 0.23 -29.97 -13.26
C VAL A 616 1.73 -30.12 -13.23
N LEU A 617 2.38 -29.97 -12.06
CA LEU A 617 3.83 -30.18 -11.93
C LEU A 617 4.17 -31.64 -12.20
N LEU A 618 5.27 -31.86 -12.93
CA LEU A 618 5.74 -33.20 -13.31
C LEU A 618 6.89 -33.68 -12.43
N ASP A 619 6.77 -34.90 -11.93
CA ASP A 619 7.88 -35.56 -11.25
C ASP A 619 8.90 -36.18 -12.23
N ASP A 620 9.98 -36.73 -11.71
CA ASP A 620 11.03 -37.39 -12.51
C ASP A 620 10.54 -38.65 -13.27
N GLN A 621 9.33 -39.14 -13.00
CA GLN A 621 8.68 -40.25 -13.69
C GLN A 621 7.61 -39.78 -14.70
N GLU A 622 7.61 -38.47 -15.02
CA GLU A 622 6.60 -37.82 -15.90
C GLU A 622 5.14 -37.98 -15.43
N ARG A 623 4.92 -38.11 -14.11
CA ARG A 623 3.58 -38.16 -13.54
C ARG A 623 3.21 -36.77 -13.01
N PHE A 624 1.98 -36.36 -13.21
CA PHE A 624 1.46 -35.13 -12.62
C PHE A 624 1.35 -35.28 -11.10
N LEU A 625 1.55 -34.19 -10.40
CA LEU A 625 1.32 -34.17 -8.96
C LEU A 625 -0.14 -34.51 -8.63
N ALA A 626 -1.02 -34.14 -9.53
CA ALA A 626 -2.40 -34.58 -9.57
C ALA A 626 -2.55 -36.09 -9.39
N ASP A 627 -1.79 -36.94 -9.96
CA ASP A 627 -1.92 -38.38 -9.89
C ASP A 627 -1.46 -38.98 -8.54
N LYS A 628 -0.87 -38.20 -7.65
CA LYS A 628 -0.27 -38.70 -6.38
C LYS A 628 -1.15 -38.47 -5.16
N PHE A 629 -2.00 -37.44 -5.21
CA PHE A 629 -2.78 -37.05 -4.05
C PHE A 629 -4.28 -37.20 -4.32
N ARG A 630 -5.00 -37.61 -3.33
CA ARG A 630 -6.46 -37.66 -3.41
C ARG A 630 -7.07 -36.25 -3.43
N GLN A 631 -6.40 -35.28 -2.82
CA GLN A 631 -6.83 -33.89 -2.79
C GLN A 631 -5.67 -32.92 -2.69
N LEU A 632 -5.63 -31.95 -3.59
CA LEU A 632 -4.84 -30.72 -3.48
C LEU A 632 -5.78 -29.51 -3.37
N ALA A 633 -5.77 -28.80 -2.27
CA ALA A 633 -6.66 -27.67 -2.06
C ALA A 633 -5.86 -26.38 -1.83
N TYR A 634 -6.32 -25.29 -2.41
CA TYR A 634 -5.65 -23.99 -2.33
C TYR A 634 -6.35 -23.07 -1.33
N TYR A 635 -5.56 -22.41 -0.50
CA TYR A 635 -6.01 -21.50 0.55
C TYR A 635 -5.30 -20.16 0.46
N ALA A 636 -5.89 -19.08 0.95
CA ALA A 636 -5.20 -17.83 1.09
C ALA A 636 -4.22 -17.87 2.29
N SER A 637 -4.59 -18.57 3.35
CA SER A 637 -3.78 -18.81 4.55
C SER A 637 -4.22 -20.10 5.22
N ALA A 638 -3.37 -20.71 6.02
CA ALA A 638 -3.73 -21.88 6.83
C ALA A 638 -4.87 -21.58 7.85
N ARG A 639 -5.13 -20.30 8.16
CA ARG A 639 -6.30 -19.90 8.98
C ARG A 639 -7.64 -20.26 8.36
N ASP A 640 -7.70 -20.39 7.03
CA ASP A 640 -8.93 -20.75 6.33
C ASP A 640 -9.44 -22.15 6.74
N LEU A 641 -8.55 -23.03 7.20
CA LEU A 641 -8.92 -24.34 7.75
C LEU A 641 -9.73 -24.25 9.05
N LEU A 642 -9.60 -23.15 9.79
CA LEU A 642 -10.28 -22.94 11.07
C LEU A 642 -11.71 -22.37 10.88
N VAL A 643 -12.02 -21.92 9.67
CA VAL A 643 -13.32 -21.34 9.36
C VAL A 643 -14.28 -22.48 8.98
N GLN A 644 -15.29 -22.70 9.83
CA GLN A 644 -16.36 -23.63 9.49
C GLN A 644 -17.27 -23.01 8.43
N ASP A 645 -17.34 -23.63 7.27
CA ASP A 645 -18.27 -23.22 6.22
C ASP A 645 -19.69 -23.62 6.61
N GLN A 646 -20.52 -22.63 6.95
CA GLN A 646 -21.93 -22.80 7.32
C GLN A 646 -22.88 -22.60 6.12
N ARG A 647 -22.36 -22.43 4.91
CA ARG A 647 -23.16 -22.21 3.72
C ARG A 647 -23.92 -23.47 3.31
N PRO A 648 -25.04 -23.32 2.60
CA PRO A 648 -25.80 -24.46 2.09
C PRO A 648 -24.92 -25.41 1.25
N SER A 649 -25.27 -26.71 1.26
CA SER A 649 -24.69 -27.68 0.30
C SER A 649 -24.96 -27.26 -1.14
N LEU A 650 -24.14 -27.72 -2.07
CA LEU A 650 -24.34 -27.45 -3.50
C LEU A 650 -25.72 -27.92 -4.01
N GLN A 651 -26.35 -28.88 -3.33
CA GLN A 651 -27.68 -29.40 -3.64
C GLN A 651 -28.84 -28.59 -3.04
N ASP A 652 -28.55 -27.77 -2.02
CA ASP A 652 -29.59 -27.19 -1.15
C ASP A 652 -29.99 -25.75 -1.53
N GLY A 653 -29.60 -25.28 -2.71
CA GLY A 653 -29.99 -23.94 -3.15
C GLY A 653 -29.82 -23.69 -4.64
N PRO A 654 -30.30 -22.54 -5.11
CA PRO A 654 -30.29 -22.22 -6.54
C PRO A 654 -28.87 -21.94 -7.03
N TRP A 655 -28.63 -22.38 -8.27
CA TRP A 655 -27.46 -21.99 -9.04
C TRP A 655 -27.85 -20.87 -10.01
N THR A 656 -26.94 -19.93 -10.23
CA THR A 656 -27.08 -18.90 -11.26
C THR A 656 -25.97 -19.10 -12.27
N VAL A 657 -26.30 -19.28 -13.54
CA VAL A 657 -25.37 -19.31 -14.66
C VAL A 657 -25.53 -18.04 -15.47
N ILE A 658 -24.44 -17.33 -15.64
CA ILE A 658 -24.34 -16.15 -16.49
C ILE A 658 -23.50 -16.55 -17.71
N ALA A 659 -24.13 -16.61 -18.88
CA ALA A 659 -23.54 -17.02 -20.13
C ALA A 659 -23.50 -15.85 -21.10
N VAL A 660 -22.34 -15.45 -21.57
CA VAL A 660 -22.15 -14.37 -22.55
C VAL A 660 -21.50 -14.94 -23.81
N PRO A 661 -22.30 -15.55 -24.73
CA PRO A 661 -21.76 -16.17 -25.94
C PRO A 661 -21.41 -15.19 -27.04
N GLU A 662 -22.07 -14.03 -27.10
CA GLU A 662 -21.98 -13.08 -28.19
C GLU A 662 -21.45 -11.74 -27.72
N PHE A 663 -20.46 -11.26 -28.45
CA PHE A 663 -19.89 -9.92 -28.28
C PHE A 663 -20.18 -9.17 -29.58
N GLU A 664 -20.97 -8.09 -29.54
CA GLU A 664 -21.38 -7.33 -30.72
C GLU A 664 -20.16 -6.96 -31.60
N GLU A 665 -20.22 -7.35 -32.88
CA GLU A 665 -19.24 -6.88 -33.85
C GLU A 665 -19.39 -5.37 -34.06
N HIS A 666 -18.27 -4.70 -34.04
CA HIS A 666 -18.20 -3.28 -34.32
C HIS A 666 -18.41 -3.12 -35.85
N GLU A 667 -19.50 -2.52 -36.29
CA GLU A 667 -19.51 -1.85 -37.60
C GLU A 667 -18.37 -0.82 -37.57
N ARG A 668 -17.36 -0.99 -38.43
CA ARG A 668 -16.30 -0.02 -38.63
C ARG A 668 -16.91 1.33 -38.96
N ALA A 669 -17.28 2.11 -37.95
CA ALA A 669 -17.68 3.49 -38.15
C ALA A 669 -16.46 4.26 -38.65
N ALA A 670 -16.61 4.95 -39.77
CA ALA A 670 -15.63 5.76 -40.41
C ALA A 670 -14.89 6.63 -39.39
N GLU A 671 -13.57 6.55 -39.44
CA GLU A 671 -12.61 7.37 -38.69
C GLU A 671 -13.01 8.85 -38.77
N LYS A 672 -13.63 9.35 -37.73
CA LYS A 672 -13.54 10.74 -37.32
C LYS A 672 -12.92 10.73 -35.94
N GLU A 673 -11.65 11.03 -35.90
CA GLU A 673 -10.95 11.40 -34.68
C GLU A 673 -11.70 12.55 -34.01
N THR A 674 -12.45 12.24 -32.99
CA THR A 674 -12.86 13.21 -31.99
C THR A 674 -11.88 13.04 -30.82
N GLU A 675 -11.25 14.14 -30.44
CA GLU A 675 -10.44 14.22 -29.22
C GLU A 675 -11.31 13.78 -28.03
N THR A 676 -11.20 12.51 -27.66
CA THR A 676 -11.88 11.97 -26.47
C THR A 676 -10.87 11.83 -25.37
N THR A 677 -11.23 12.33 -24.24
CA THR A 677 -10.41 12.38 -23.01
C THR A 677 -10.47 11.08 -22.18
N ASP A 678 -11.21 10.07 -22.60
CA ASP A 678 -11.38 8.81 -21.84
C ASP A 678 -10.30 7.77 -22.20
N GLU A 679 -9.13 7.90 -21.59
CA GLU A 679 -7.97 7.05 -21.84
C GLU A 679 -8.19 5.62 -21.31
N LEU A 680 -8.87 5.43 -20.18
CA LEU A 680 -9.14 4.08 -19.67
C LEU A 680 -10.05 3.30 -20.61
N SER A 681 -11.10 3.92 -21.16
CA SER A 681 -11.92 3.28 -22.17
C SER A 681 -11.14 2.89 -23.43
N LYS A 682 -10.17 3.68 -23.86
CA LYS A 682 -9.28 3.32 -24.98
C LYS A 682 -8.44 2.08 -24.66
N VAL A 683 -7.88 2.01 -23.46
CA VAL A 683 -7.08 0.86 -23.00
C VAL A 683 -7.94 -0.38 -22.85
N VAL A 684 -9.12 -0.26 -22.25
CA VAL A 684 -10.09 -1.36 -22.16
C VAL A 684 -10.52 -1.81 -23.54
N MET A 685 -10.88 -0.88 -24.46
CA MET A 685 -11.23 -1.22 -25.84
C MET A 685 -10.13 -1.99 -26.55
N LYS A 686 -8.88 -1.54 -26.45
CA LYS A 686 -7.73 -2.24 -27.04
C LYS A 686 -7.60 -3.67 -26.49
N SER A 687 -7.93 -3.88 -25.22
CA SER A 687 -7.89 -5.20 -24.59
C SER A 687 -9.04 -6.11 -25.00
N ILE A 688 -10.25 -5.57 -25.22
CA ILE A 688 -11.45 -6.34 -25.53
C ILE A 688 -11.76 -6.42 -27.03
N GLU A 689 -11.15 -5.59 -27.87
CA GLU A 689 -11.41 -5.53 -29.32
C GLU A 689 -11.20 -6.87 -30.02
N GLY A 690 -10.19 -7.63 -29.59
CA GLY A 690 -9.85 -8.95 -30.13
C GLY A 690 -10.74 -10.09 -29.65
N PHE A 691 -11.67 -9.88 -28.74
CA PHE A 691 -12.50 -10.95 -28.19
C PHE A 691 -13.54 -11.41 -29.20
N ALA A 692 -13.48 -12.72 -29.55
CA ALA A 692 -14.41 -13.36 -30.45
C ALA A 692 -15.64 -13.92 -29.69
N ASN A 693 -16.69 -14.25 -30.40
CA ASN A 693 -17.80 -14.97 -29.83
C ASN A 693 -17.35 -16.36 -29.33
N ILE A 694 -17.91 -16.79 -28.19
CA ILE A 694 -17.61 -18.07 -27.52
C ILE A 694 -18.87 -18.97 -27.49
N PRO A 695 -19.23 -19.63 -28.59
CA PRO A 695 -20.45 -20.43 -28.67
C PRO A 695 -20.46 -21.63 -27.71
N GLY A 696 -19.30 -22.12 -27.27
CA GLY A 696 -19.18 -23.20 -26.28
C GLY A 696 -19.83 -22.90 -24.94
N VAL A 697 -19.95 -21.63 -24.60
CA VAL A 697 -20.67 -21.16 -23.39
C VAL A 697 -22.14 -21.57 -23.39
N LEU A 698 -22.81 -21.57 -24.54
CA LEU A 698 -24.20 -22.05 -24.65
C LEU A 698 -24.31 -23.56 -24.49
N GLU A 699 -23.30 -24.32 -24.97
CA GLU A 699 -23.26 -25.76 -24.75
C GLU A 699 -22.97 -26.07 -23.26
N GLU A 700 -22.10 -25.31 -22.64
CA GLU A 700 -21.84 -25.40 -21.21
C GLU A 700 -23.11 -25.18 -20.39
N LEU A 701 -23.86 -24.11 -20.66
CA LEU A 701 -25.17 -23.86 -20.03
C LEU A 701 -26.14 -25.04 -20.21
N LYS A 702 -26.31 -25.58 -21.43
CA LYS A 702 -27.19 -26.73 -21.69
C LYS A 702 -26.76 -27.98 -20.93
N LEU A 703 -25.45 -28.19 -20.75
CA LEU A 703 -24.96 -29.33 -20.00
C LEU A 703 -25.17 -29.15 -18.50
N LEU A 704 -24.98 -27.93 -17.97
CA LEU A 704 -25.20 -27.59 -16.57
C LEU A 704 -26.70 -27.67 -16.20
N GLN A 705 -27.59 -27.19 -17.05
CA GLN A 705 -29.03 -27.26 -16.83
C GLN A 705 -29.53 -28.69 -16.56
N LYS A 706 -28.85 -29.72 -17.09
CA LYS A 706 -29.20 -31.13 -16.85
C LYS A 706 -28.85 -31.65 -15.45
N ILE A 707 -27.99 -30.94 -14.72
CA ILE A 707 -27.45 -31.38 -13.44
C ILE A 707 -27.78 -30.42 -12.30
N MET A 708 -28.21 -29.21 -12.59
CA MET A 708 -28.57 -28.20 -11.59
C MET A 708 -29.71 -28.64 -10.69
N PRO A 709 -29.74 -28.21 -9.44
CA PRO A 709 -30.89 -28.38 -8.56
C PRO A 709 -32.17 -27.71 -9.13
N ALA A 710 -33.34 -28.21 -8.74
CA ALA A 710 -34.63 -27.64 -9.13
C ALA A 710 -34.73 -26.16 -8.69
N GLY A 711 -35.27 -25.30 -9.57
CA GLY A 711 -35.41 -23.85 -9.33
C GLY A 711 -34.22 -23.01 -9.80
N SER A 712 -33.15 -23.62 -10.32
CA SER A 712 -31.99 -22.89 -10.85
C SER A 712 -32.25 -22.30 -12.25
N ASP A 713 -33.17 -22.85 -13.00
CA ASP A 713 -33.43 -22.41 -14.40
C ASP A 713 -33.98 -20.98 -14.49
N GLU A 714 -34.69 -20.51 -13.46
CA GLU A 714 -35.30 -19.18 -13.42
C GLU A 714 -34.27 -18.05 -13.22
N THR A 715 -33.05 -18.39 -12.80
CA THR A 715 -31.99 -17.44 -12.46
C THR A 715 -30.84 -17.40 -13.47
N ASN A 716 -30.98 -18.15 -14.59
CA ASN A 716 -29.94 -18.16 -15.62
C ASN A 716 -30.08 -16.97 -16.56
N LEU A 717 -28.97 -16.33 -16.89
CA LEU A 717 -28.89 -15.13 -17.72
C LEU A 717 -28.05 -15.41 -18.97
N ILE A 718 -28.60 -15.14 -20.13
CA ILE A 718 -27.89 -15.23 -21.42
C ILE A 718 -27.68 -13.83 -21.95
N ASN A 719 -26.48 -13.54 -22.45
CA ASN A 719 -26.08 -12.20 -22.87
C ASN A 719 -26.35 -11.14 -21.78
N ALA A 720 -26.03 -11.49 -20.52
CA ALA A 720 -26.20 -10.61 -19.39
C ALA A 720 -25.36 -9.34 -19.54
N ASN A 721 -25.96 -8.20 -19.27
CA ASN A 721 -25.28 -6.95 -19.12
C ASN A 721 -24.87 -6.76 -17.64
N GLU A 722 -24.18 -5.68 -17.35
CA GLU A 722 -23.66 -5.40 -16.02
C GLU A 722 -24.76 -5.21 -14.97
N GLN A 723 -25.87 -4.56 -15.33
CA GLN A 723 -27.01 -4.38 -14.44
C GLN A 723 -27.70 -5.69 -14.07
N ASP A 724 -27.73 -6.65 -14.98
CA ASP A 724 -28.26 -7.99 -14.70
C ASP A 724 -27.42 -8.69 -13.62
N VAL A 725 -26.11 -8.58 -13.69
CA VAL A 725 -25.19 -9.16 -12.69
C VAL A 725 -25.28 -8.44 -11.36
N ARG A 726 -25.32 -7.11 -11.37
CA ARG A 726 -25.49 -6.30 -10.14
C ARG A 726 -26.86 -6.47 -9.51
N GLY A 727 -27.87 -6.75 -10.31
CA GLY A 727 -29.24 -6.97 -9.90
C GLY A 727 -29.55 -8.35 -9.36
N LEU A 728 -28.55 -9.22 -9.17
CA LEU A 728 -28.75 -10.54 -8.58
C LEU A 728 -29.53 -10.44 -7.27
N SER A 729 -30.73 -11.02 -7.25
CA SER A 729 -31.58 -11.05 -6.08
C SER A 729 -31.21 -12.23 -5.19
N GLY A 730 -30.49 -11.94 -4.10
CA GLY A 730 -30.01 -12.94 -3.17
C GLY A 730 -28.64 -13.52 -3.56
N SER A 731 -28.16 -14.42 -2.72
CA SER A 731 -26.86 -15.06 -2.87
C SER A 731 -27.08 -16.47 -3.40
N PRO A 732 -26.76 -16.77 -4.69
CA PRO A 732 -26.87 -18.13 -5.20
C PRO A 732 -25.86 -19.04 -4.51
N VAL A 733 -26.16 -20.33 -4.35
CA VAL A 733 -25.20 -21.29 -3.79
C VAL A 733 -24.02 -21.49 -4.74
N VAL A 734 -24.30 -21.50 -6.05
CA VAL A 734 -23.29 -21.50 -7.10
C VAL A 734 -23.55 -20.33 -8.03
N LEU A 735 -22.51 -19.52 -8.28
CA LEU A 735 -22.49 -18.52 -9.33
C LEU A 735 -21.49 -18.97 -10.39
N HIS A 736 -21.97 -19.29 -11.57
CA HIS A 736 -21.15 -19.69 -12.71
C HIS A 736 -21.16 -18.60 -13.78
N LEU A 737 -19.98 -18.03 -14.06
CA LEU A 737 -19.78 -16.95 -15.02
C LEU A 737 -18.97 -17.46 -16.20
N ALA A 738 -19.59 -17.57 -17.36
CA ALA A 738 -18.96 -18.01 -18.59
C ALA A 738 -18.92 -16.86 -19.60
N THR A 739 -17.74 -16.20 -19.68
CA THR A 739 -17.50 -15.00 -20.47
C THR A 739 -16.00 -14.77 -20.67
N HIS A 740 -15.60 -13.68 -21.33
CA HIS A 740 -14.20 -13.25 -21.37
C HIS A 740 -13.77 -12.52 -20.09
N ALA A 741 -12.50 -12.71 -19.70
CA ALA A 741 -11.84 -11.91 -18.68
C ALA A 741 -10.62 -11.21 -19.29
N PHE A 742 -10.19 -10.11 -18.68
CA PHE A 742 -8.98 -9.41 -19.05
C PHE A 742 -8.18 -8.96 -17.83
N LEU A 743 -6.87 -8.78 -18.06
CA LEU A 743 -5.98 -8.12 -17.13
C LEU A 743 -5.20 -7.04 -17.91
N LEU A 744 -5.35 -5.79 -17.52
CA LEU A 744 -4.57 -4.68 -18.08
C LEU A 744 -3.11 -4.76 -17.62
N PRO A 745 -2.14 -4.48 -18.50
CA PRO A 745 -0.73 -4.50 -18.16
C PRO A 745 -0.42 -3.48 -17.05
N PRO A 746 0.67 -3.69 -16.27
CA PRO A 746 1.15 -2.66 -15.34
C PRO A 746 1.47 -1.38 -16.10
N ALA A 747 1.30 -0.26 -15.44
CA ALA A 747 1.59 1.04 -15.99
C ALA A 747 3.05 1.19 -16.49
N GLU A 748 3.98 0.47 -15.88
CA GLU A 748 5.41 0.45 -16.23
C GLU A 748 5.72 -0.20 -17.60
N GLU A 749 4.82 -1.05 -18.12
CA GLU A 749 5.01 -1.74 -19.41
C GLU A 749 4.41 -0.96 -20.60
N THR A 750 3.65 0.08 -20.34
CA THR A 750 3.02 0.91 -21.39
C THR A 750 3.85 2.17 -21.65
N ALA A 751 4.87 2.04 -22.45
CA ALA A 751 5.85 3.11 -22.80
C ALA A 751 5.28 4.25 -23.69
N SER A 752 3.98 4.52 -23.69
CA SER A 752 3.40 5.65 -24.39
C SER A 752 2.99 6.76 -23.41
N ASN A 753 3.40 8.00 -23.72
CA ASN A 753 3.02 9.20 -22.96
C ASN A 753 1.49 9.40 -22.80
N GLU A 754 0.70 8.63 -23.52
CA GLU A 754 -0.77 8.67 -23.51
C GLU A 754 -1.41 8.03 -22.27
N LEU A 755 -0.61 7.30 -21.48
CA LEU A 755 -1.09 6.60 -20.27
C LEU A 755 -0.58 7.22 -18.96
N GLN A 756 0.09 8.37 -19.00
CA GLN A 756 0.55 9.05 -17.78
C GLN A 756 -0.61 9.41 -16.84
N ASP A 757 -1.79 9.71 -17.38
CA ASP A 757 -2.98 10.01 -16.58
C ASP A 757 -3.58 8.75 -15.93
N TYR A 758 -3.35 7.56 -16.53
CA TYR A 758 -3.76 6.27 -15.96
C TYR A 758 -2.95 5.88 -14.71
N HIS A 759 -1.71 6.40 -14.55
CA HIS A 759 -0.88 6.22 -13.35
C HIS A 759 -1.49 6.87 -12.10
N GLN A 760 -2.46 7.74 -12.25
CA GLN A 760 -3.20 8.36 -11.16
C GLN A 760 -4.37 7.48 -10.67
N ALA A 761 -4.76 6.44 -11.41
CA ALA A 761 -5.76 5.48 -10.95
C ALA A 761 -5.19 4.70 -9.74
N PRO A 762 -5.70 4.89 -8.53
CA PRO A 762 -4.99 4.46 -7.33
C PRO A 762 -5.08 2.97 -7.08
N ASP A 763 -5.67 2.14 -7.97
CA ASP A 763 -6.03 0.82 -7.51
C ASP A 763 -5.87 -0.30 -8.54
N HIS A 764 -5.15 -1.34 -8.14
CA HIS A 764 -5.04 -2.65 -8.79
C HIS A 764 -6.39 -3.30 -9.11
N PHE A 765 -7.46 -2.82 -8.49
CA PHE A 765 -8.84 -3.28 -8.70
C PHE A 765 -9.43 -2.89 -10.05
N TYR A 766 -8.87 -1.88 -10.74
CA TYR A 766 -9.32 -1.46 -12.07
C TYR A 766 -8.61 -2.17 -13.21
N ARG A 767 -7.62 -3.02 -12.90
CA ARG A 767 -6.81 -3.69 -13.91
C ARG A 767 -7.38 -5.01 -14.41
N SER A 768 -8.33 -5.60 -13.71
CA SER A 768 -8.94 -6.87 -14.09
C SER A 768 -10.46 -6.78 -14.07
N GLY A 769 -11.10 -7.41 -15.03
CA GLY A 769 -12.56 -7.42 -15.15
C GLY A 769 -13.09 -8.56 -16.00
N LEU A 770 -14.41 -8.74 -15.93
CA LEU A 770 -15.18 -9.63 -16.76
C LEU A 770 -15.90 -8.82 -17.84
N VAL A 771 -15.92 -9.32 -19.07
CA VAL A 771 -16.56 -8.64 -20.18
C VAL A 771 -17.96 -9.21 -20.38
N LEU A 772 -18.95 -8.36 -20.22
CA LEU A 772 -20.37 -8.70 -20.33
C LEU A 772 -20.96 -8.23 -21.66
N ALA A 773 -22.20 -8.50 -21.88
CA ALA A 773 -22.89 -8.02 -23.07
C ALA A 773 -22.83 -6.49 -23.16
N GLU A 774 -22.76 -5.97 -24.37
CA GLU A 774 -22.71 -4.55 -24.68
C GLU A 774 -21.39 -3.83 -24.41
N ALA A 775 -20.37 -4.47 -23.81
CA ALA A 775 -19.11 -3.84 -23.44
C ALA A 775 -18.44 -3.11 -24.63
N LYS A 776 -18.29 -3.77 -25.78
CA LYS A 776 -17.70 -3.15 -26.97
C LYS A 776 -18.49 -1.93 -27.45
N ARG A 777 -19.83 -1.99 -27.43
CA ARG A 777 -20.69 -0.88 -27.83
C ARG A 777 -20.56 0.31 -26.86
N ALA A 778 -20.55 0.04 -25.56
CA ALA A 778 -20.47 1.05 -24.53
C ALA A 778 -19.14 1.80 -24.56
N HIS A 779 -18.02 1.06 -24.61
CA HIS A 779 -16.68 1.67 -24.69
C HIS A 779 -16.44 2.39 -26.02
N ALA A 780 -16.98 1.88 -27.13
CA ALA A 780 -16.92 2.60 -28.38
C ALA A 780 -17.78 3.87 -28.39
N ALA A 781 -18.89 3.90 -27.68
CA ALA A 781 -19.68 5.11 -27.49
C ALA A 781 -18.92 6.15 -26.67
N ARG A 782 -18.29 5.74 -25.58
CA ARG A 782 -17.42 6.61 -24.78
C ARG A 782 -16.24 7.15 -25.58
N ALA A 783 -15.60 6.30 -26.37
CA ALA A 783 -14.52 6.72 -27.27
C ALA A 783 -14.96 7.79 -28.29
N ARG A 784 -16.25 7.96 -28.51
CA ARG A 784 -16.86 9.02 -29.34
C ARG A 784 -17.39 10.20 -28.53
N GLY A 785 -17.11 10.27 -27.23
CA GLY A 785 -17.59 11.33 -26.33
C GLY A 785 -19.06 11.19 -25.91
N ILE A 786 -19.67 10.01 -26.14
CA ILE A 786 -21.04 9.73 -25.68
C ILE A 786 -20.95 9.27 -24.22
N GLU A 787 -21.69 9.92 -23.35
CA GLU A 787 -21.75 9.58 -21.94
C GLU A 787 -22.43 8.22 -21.73
N VAL A 788 -21.66 7.25 -21.22
CA VAL A 788 -22.17 5.95 -20.77
C VAL A 788 -21.86 5.83 -19.28
N PRO A 789 -22.87 5.62 -18.41
CA PRO A 789 -22.64 5.41 -16.99
C PRO A 789 -21.70 4.23 -16.74
N PHE A 790 -20.88 4.33 -15.68
CA PHE A 790 -19.89 3.32 -15.32
C PHE A 790 -20.52 1.98 -14.95
N ASP A 791 -21.70 2.00 -14.34
CA ASP A 791 -22.47 0.82 -13.97
C ASP A 791 -23.26 0.20 -15.15
N ARG A 792 -22.97 0.62 -16.40
CA ARG A 792 -23.62 0.14 -17.65
C ARG A 792 -22.65 0.05 -18.82
N ASP A 793 -21.38 0.02 -18.53
CA ASP A 793 -20.38 -0.03 -19.60
C ASP A 793 -20.09 -1.45 -20.10
N GLY A 794 -20.71 -2.44 -19.47
CA GLY A 794 -20.60 -3.85 -19.85
C GLY A 794 -19.30 -4.51 -19.38
N VAL A 795 -18.52 -3.85 -18.53
CA VAL A 795 -17.32 -4.41 -17.90
C VAL A 795 -17.52 -4.46 -16.39
N LEU A 796 -17.46 -5.64 -15.82
CA LEU A 796 -17.53 -5.82 -14.36
C LEU A 796 -16.11 -5.90 -13.81
N PHE A 797 -15.58 -4.77 -13.34
CA PHE A 797 -14.25 -4.71 -12.73
C PHE A 797 -14.19 -5.40 -11.37
N SER A 798 -13.01 -5.79 -10.95
CA SER A 798 -12.82 -6.51 -9.68
C SER A 798 -13.26 -5.71 -8.45
N HIS A 799 -13.17 -4.36 -8.47
CA HIS A 799 -13.66 -3.50 -7.39
C HIS A 799 -15.20 -3.46 -7.31
N GLU A 800 -15.90 -3.73 -8.39
CA GLU A 800 -17.36 -3.80 -8.46
C GLU A 800 -17.87 -5.15 -8.00
N VAL A 801 -17.13 -6.20 -8.35
CA VAL A 801 -17.40 -7.59 -7.92
C VAL A 801 -17.54 -7.68 -6.40
N LYS A 802 -16.70 -6.95 -5.63
CA LYS A 802 -16.76 -6.98 -4.14
C LYS A 802 -18.11 -6.57 -3.54
N ASN A 803 -18.95 -5.88 -4.32
CA ASN A 803 -20.26 -5.39 -3.91
C ASN A 803 -21.40 -6.36 -4.26
N LEU A 804 -21.11 -7.48 -4.93
CA LEU A 804 -22.12 -8.51 -5.24
C LEU A 804 -22.59 -9.21 -3.94
N PRO A 805 -23.87 -9.58 -3.86
CA PRO A 805 -24.43 -10.24 -2.66
C PRO A 805 -24.11 -11.75 -2.64
N LEU A 806 -22.85 -12.12 -2.35
CA LEU A 806 -22.37 -13.51 -2.45
C LEU A 806 -22.09 -14.17 -1.08
N GLN A 807 -22.66 -13.64 0.02
CA GLN A 807 -22.37 -14.11 1.38
C GLN A 807 -22.77 -15.58 1.65
N ASN A 808 -23.74 -16.09 0.90
CA ASN A 808 -24.16 -17.51 0.95
C ASN A 808 -23.64 -18.32 -0.23
N THR A 809 -22.85 -17.73 -1.13
CA THR A 809 -22.31 -18.42 -2.28
C THR A 809 -21.16 -19.32 -1.88
N ARG A 810 -21.35 -20.62 -2.09
CA ARG A 810 -20.36 -21.63 -1.78
C ARG A 810 -19.27 -21.73 -2.84
N LEU A 811 -19.66 -21.58 -4.12
CA LEU A 811 -18.74 -21.64 -5.25
C LEU A 811 -19.03 -20.54 -6.27
N VAL A 812 -18.00 -19.79 -6.61
CA VAL A 812 -17.96 -18.99 -7.83
C VAL A 812 -17.08 -19.70 -8.86
N THR A 813 -17.57 -19.91 -10.07
CA THR A 813 -16.79 -20.46 -11.19
C THR A 813 -16.65 -19.40 -12.26
N LEU A 814 -15.41 -19.07 -12.62
CA LEU A 814 -15.09 -18.21 -13.74
C LEU A 814 -14.63 -19.06 -14.91
N SER A 815 -15.56 -19.43 -15.78
CA SER A 815 -15.29 -20.12 -17.05
C SER A 815 -14.83 -19.10 -18.10
N SER A 816 -13.59 -18.62 -17.93
CA SER A 816 -12.99 -17.55 -18.74
C SER A 816 -11.48 -17.71 -18.77
N CYS A 817 -10.83 -17.20 -19.83
CA CYS A 817 -9.37 -17.23 -19.94
C CYS A 817 -8.72 -16.28 -18.94
N ASP A 818 -7.59 -16.68 -18.36
CA ASP A 818 -6.73 -15.83 -17.52
C ASP A 818 -7.43 -15.15 -16.32
N SER A 819 -8.59 -15.66 -15.89
CA SER A 819 -9.40 -15.08 -14.82
C SER A 819 -8.71 -15.09 -13.44
N GLY A 820 -7.72 -15.98 -13.25
CA GLY A 820 -6.92 -16.07 -12.04
C GLY A 820 -5.71 -15.16 -12.00
N LEU A 821 -5.45 -14.41 -13.07
CA LEU A 821 -4.34 -13.47 -13.12
C LEU A 821 -4.68 -12.16 -12.39
N GLY A 822 -3.64 -11.47 -11.95
CA GLY A 822 -3.75 -10.21 -11.22
C GLY A 822 -2.39 -9.74 -10.74
N GLU A 823 -2.34 -8.68 -9.97
CA GLU A 823 -1.11 -8.25 -9.31
C GLU A 823 -0.89 -9.05 -8.02
N SER A 824 0.28 -9.64 -7.92
CA SER A 824 0.65 -10.38 -6.71
C SER A 824 1.21 -9.45 -5.64
N VAL A 825 0.59 -9.44 -4.47
CA VAL A 825 1.10 -8.74 -3.29
C VAL A 825 1.64 -9.76 -2.29
N ARG A 826 2.88 -9.56 -1.88
CA ARG A 826 3.54 -10.41 -0.88
C ARG A 826 2.70 -10.50 0.39
N GLY A 827 2.40 -11.70 0.81
CA GLY A 827 1.65 -11.96 2.04
C GLY A 827 0.16 -11.61 2.01
N ASP A 828 -0.38 -11.01 0.92
CA ASP A 828 -1.81 -10.69 0.80
C ASP A 828 -2.49 -11.35 -0.43
N GLY A 829 -1.71 -12.10 -1.22
CA GLY A 829 -2.20 -12.87 -2.35
C GLY A 829 -2.29 -12.09 -3.67
N VAL A 830 -3.29 -12.40 -4.50
CA VAL A 830 -3.48 -11.80 -5.81
C VAL A 830 -4.58 -10.74 -5.76
N LEU A 831 -4.27 -9.52 -6.15
CA LEU A 831 -5.21 -8.44 -6.37
C LEU A 831 -5.86 -8.60 -7.75
N GLY A 832 -7.18 -8.68 -7.80
CA GLY A 832 -7.92 -8.89 -9.03
C GLY A 832 -9.27 -9.53 -8.76
N LEU A 833 -9.84 -10.21 -9.76
CA LEU A 833 -11.16 -10.87 -9.67
C LEU A 833 -11.26 -11.84 -8.48
N ARG A 834 -10.20 -12.63 -8.21
CA ARG A 834 -10.15 -13.52 -7.04
C ARG A 834 -10.45 -12.77 -5.75
N ARG A 835 -9.76 -11.64 -5.51
CA ARG A 835 -9.97 -10.82 -4.31
C ARG A 835 -11.38 -10.21 -4.29
N GLY A 836 -11.87 -9.72 -5.43
CA GLY A 836 -13.21 -9.17 -5.57
C GLY A 836 -14.29 -10.16 -5.11
N PHE A 837 -14.25 -11.39 -5.63
CA PHE A 837 -15.22 -12.45 -5.27
C PHE A 837 -15.05 -12.93 -3.82
N THR A 838 -13.82 -12.98 -3.31
CA THR A 838 -13.59 -13.29 -1.89
C THR A 838 -14.23 -12.22 -1.01
N LEU A 839 -14.01 -10.94 -1.31
CA LEU A 839 -14.62 -9.82 -0.57
C LEU A 839 -16.14 -9.75 -0.75
N ALA A 840 -16.69 -10.19 -1.89
CA ALA A 840 -18.14 -10.36 -2.05
C ALA A 840 -18.74 -11.42 -1.12
N GLY A 841 -17.91 -12.27 -0.52
CA GLY A 841 -18.28 -13.26 0.48
C GLY A 841 -18.34 -14.71 -0.01
N SER A 842 -17.85 -15.02 -1.22
CA SER A 842 -17.80 -16.41 -1.71
C SER A 842 -16.84 -17.28 -0.90
N SER A 843 -17.18 -18.55 -0.69
CA SER A 843 -16.36 -19.50 0.06
C SER A 843 -15.23 -20.09 -0.78
N ALA A 844 -15.55 -20.47 -2.01
CA ALA A 844 -14.59 -21.03 -2.96
C ALA A 844 -14.71 -20.34 -4.32
N ILE A 845 -13.59 -20.28 -5.02
CA ILE A 845 -13.52 -19.70 -6.36
C ILE A 845 -12.74 -20.63 -7.26
N LEU A 846 -13.34 -21.04 -8.38
CA LEU A 846 -12.67 -21.74 -9.48
C LEU A 846 -12.36 -20.75 -10.59
N LEU A 847 -11.10 -20.67 -10.99
CA LEU A 847 -10.63 -19.76 -12.02
C LEU A 847 -9.49 -20.39 -12.82
N SER A 848 -9.26 -19.92 -14.04
CA SER A 848 -8.19 -20.38 -14.90
C SER A 848 -6.93 -19.50 -14.77
N LEU A 849 -5.76 -20.11 -14.90
CA LEU A 849 -4.46 -19.44 -14.91
C LEU A 849 -3.87 -19.29 -16.33
N TRP A 850 -4.60 -19.78 -17.34
CA TRP A 850 -4.21 -19.75 -18.75
C TRP A 850 -5.44 -19.82 -19.64
N PRO A 851 -5.30 -19.54 -20.96
CA PRO A 851 -6.40 -19.67 -21.91
C PRO A 851 -6.96 -21.10 -21.97
N VAL A 852 -8.27 -21.24 -21.84
CA VAL A 852 -9.00 -22.51 -21.88
C VAL A 852 -9.70 -22.69 -23.23
N SER A 853 -9.89 -23.96 -23.64
CA SER A 853 -10.54 -24.26 -24.92
C SER A 853 -12.06 -24.19 -24.82
N ASP A 854 -12.68 -23.43 -25.70
CA ASP A 854 -14.14 -23.31 -25.81
C ASP A 854 -14.84 -24.67 -26.08
N ASP A 855 -14.17 -25.61 -26.80
CA ASP A 855 -14.71 -26.92 -27.14
C ASP A 855 -14.69 -27.92 -25.97
N SER A 856 -13.67 -27.87 -25.11
CA SER A 856 -13.46 -28.89 -24.06
C SER A 856 -13.95 -28.46 -22.68
N THR A 857 -14.07 -27.15 -22.46
CA THR A 857 -14.47 -26.58 -21.17
C THR A 857 -15.86 -27.02 -20.72
N PRO A 858 -16.90 -27.10 -21.60
CA PRO A 858 -18.23 -27.55 -21.22
C PRO A 858 -18.27 -28.96 -20.60
N ASP A 859 -17.57 -29.92 -21.20
CA ASP A 859 -17.51 -31.31 -20.68
C ASP A 859 -16.72 -31.37 -19.35
N PHE A 860 -15.62 -30.60 -19.21
CA PHE A 860 -14.88 -30.49 -17.96
C PHE A 860 -15.78 -29.93 -16.85
N MET A 861 -16.45 -28.82 -17.07
CA MET A 861 -17.31 -28.18 -16.08
C MET A 861 -18.47 -29.08 -15.65
N LYS A 862 -19.13 -29.74 -16.64
CA LYS A 862 -20.18 -30.73 -16.34
C LYS A 862 -19.66 -31.84 -15.42
N ARG A 863 -18.49 -32.44 -15.75
CA ARG A 863 -17.93 -33.54 -14.95
C ARG A 863 -17.53 -33.04 -13.54
N MET A 864 -16.90 -31.93 -13.46
CA MET A 864 -16.52 -31.31 -12.19
C MET A 864 -17.75 -31.11 -11.28
N TYR A 865 -18.81 -30.51 -11.80
CA TYR A 865 -20.04 -30.32 -11.02
C TYR A 865 -20.75 -31.62 -10.65
N GLN A 866 -20.78 -32.61 -11.52
CA GLN A 866 -21.34 -33.93 -11.19
C GLN A 866 -20.62 -34.59 -10.03
N LEU A 867 -19.30 -34.51 -10.00
CA LEU A 867 -18.47 -35.02 -8.90
C LEU A 867 -18.65 -34.19 -7.62
N SER A 868 -18.71 -32.86 -7.76
CA SER A 868 -18.97 -31.98 -6.61
C SER A 868 -20.32 -32.25 -5.95
N LEU A 869 -21.36 -32.50 -6.75
CA LEU A 869 -22.69 -32.87 -6.25
C LEU A 869 -22.68 -34.25 -5.57
N ALA A 870 -21.93 -35.20 -6.11
CA ALA A 870 -21.85 -36.53 -5.55
C ALA A 870 -21.11 -36.62 -4.21
N THR A 871 -20.08 -35.74 -4.02
CA THR A 871 -19.20 -35.76 -2.84
C THR A 871 -19.45 -34.64 -1.86
N ASP A 872 -20.15 -33.61 -2.27
CA ASP A 872 -20.26 -32.29 -1.62
C ASP A 872 -18.87 -31.63 -1.31
N ARG A 873 -17.85 -31.98 -2.13
CA ARG A 873 -16.46 -31.56 -1.97
C ARG A 873 -15.90 -31.01 -3.27
N ILE A 874 -15.89 -29.69 -3.40
CA ILE A 874 -15.44 -29.00 -4.62
C ILE A 874 -13.97 -29.34 -4.95
N GLY A 875 -13.08 -29.32 -3.96
CA GLY A 875 -11.67 -29.60 -4.15
C GLY A 875 -11.36 -31.02 -4.65
N GLN A 876 -12.11 -32.01 -4.18
CA GLN A 876 -11.98 -33.41 -4.63
C GLN A 876 -12.48 -33.59 -6.07
N SER A 877 -13.52 -32.86 -6.44
CA SER A 877 -14.12 -32.95 -7.79
C SER A 877 -13.26 -32.36 -8.89
N LEU A 878 -12.44 -31.37 -8.55
CA LEU A 878 -11.46 -30.80 -9.49
C LEU A 878 -10.32 -31.78 -9.77
N TRP A 879 -10.15 -32.73 -8.87
CA TRP A 879 -9.13 -33.76 -8.92
C TRP A 879 -9.54 -35.00 -9.76
N GLU A 880 -10.73 -35.52 -9.56
CA GLU A 880 -11.28 -36.67 -10.30
C GLU A 880 -11.73 -36.30 -11.73
#